data_f063f1fd0ef607de8964bf89c2bdb0c1
#
_entry.id   f063f1fd0ef607de8964bf89c2bdb0c1
#
_cell.length_a   1.000
_cell.length_b   1.000
_cell.length_c   1.000
_cell.angle_alpha   90.00
_cell.angle_beta   90.00
_cell.angle_gamma   90.00
#
_symmetry.space_group_name_H-M   'P 1'
#
loop_
_entity.id
_entity.type
_entity.pdbx_description
1 polymer ?
#
loop_
_entity_poly.entity_id
_entity_poly.type
_entity_poly.pdbx_seq_one_letter_code
_entity_poly.pdbx_strand_id
1 'polypeptide(L)'
;MAISLCLVLSLQAQTNDQLPPKREFRATWLTTVWAIDWPNPHSQASEAGQIKQQNSLMSILNSLEKANMNAVLFQVRGFSDAMYNSKYEPWSQYLTGTRGKMPIYDPLQLLVDSAHARGIEVHVWLNPYRYASSDATYGKNHEKDYHNTHPEWLVDCGGITILNPSLPEVRHQICCVVADIVENYDIDGVIFDDYFHQSGYINEYDDAQYNAYKDTAVSAMSRADWRRAQNNLMIRMVNDTIKALKPWVTFGLGPAGKAGASADKYGVEPSPIGGDWQYNGIYADPLAWYNERTIDYMAPQVYWKIGSSSDYDQLTRWWSDMAGHFGRHMYVSQSLSAMVNESQSASGSSFHPSEIAAQIRLNRVYDRYGAPGFCWYGLSTGLATRGFIDHIHDNVCQAPAIVPQMTWYRTDECLYVSNIQDKGSYLTWDAPADNLRYVIYAIPENQLGQHGTVGTSQYLLGTSYTNTFELEGKEIIEGVPVTFAVAVLDRFGNEFPARTIDNSAWGKSDAATLTYPSDGANALIPCYFSWEAVAGADSYFFQLSKSADFSTVDYECETVDPTFYVGKIYWLESNETYYWRVRTRSINKEDTYSAVNSFTGSLFGIVSPVADDTISTTPTIICDSVAINDAQYTFEIATAQSFAEDAIVFTANAVAPRITIPDSVLLASRNYFVRATVRFSNVVVTSDIVKFRTEAQEVPVPVIIAPANGQVVGPGKVIVKWQQQVSSGFEIQYSQDAKFSARKTKRFQVGVYDYQHVGEQITAMGTWYVRVMAMKEGGLTEPSEVVTFEVGDTSGFEDLYINGLPIKAIEDGRVVIYRNGIRYTVLGITTD
;
A
#
# COMPACT_ATOMS: atom_id res chain seq x y z
N MET A 1 -10.49 -24.60 25.03
CA MET A 1 -11.49 -23.51 25.19
C MET A 1 -11.00 -22.15 24.69
N ALA A 2 -9.70 -21.86 24.59
CA ALA A 2 -9.16 -20.59 24.06
C ALA A 2 -9.16 -20.51 22.52
N ILE A 3 -9.09 -21.62 21.80
CA ILE A 3 -9.10 -21.65 20.32
C ILE A 3 -10.49 -21.35 19.74
N SER A 4 -11.56 -21.63 20.49
CA SER A 4 -12.95 -21.38 20.05
C SER A 4 -13.34 -19.89 20.17
N LEU A 5 -12.65 -19.11 21.02
CA LEU A 5 -12.96 -17.68 21.23
C LEU A 5 -12.31 -16.78 20.16
N CYS A 6 -11.14 -17.16 19.65
CA CYS A 6 -10.50 -16.44 18.55
C CYS A 6 -11.23 -16.62 17.20
N LEU A 7 -11.82 -17.82 16.97
CA LEU A 7 -12.62 -18.06 15.76
C LEU A 7 -13.97 -17.34 15.80
N VAL A 8 -14.56 -17.12 16.97
CA VAL A 8 -15.83 -16.37 17.11
C VAL A 8 -15.60 -14.86 16.94
N LEU A 9 -14.45 -14.32 17.37
CA LEU A 9 -14.12 -12.92 17.16
C LEU A 9 -13.75 -12.62 15.69
N SER A 10 -13.15 -13.57 14.96
CA SER A 10 -12.91 -13.41 13.53
C SER A 10 -14.18 -13.56 12.66
N LEU A 11 -15.18 -14.31 13.12
CA LEU A 11 -16.49 -14.42 12.45
C LEU A 11 -17.41 -13.25 12.75
N GLN A 12 -17.30 -12.59 13.90
CA GLN A 12 -18.05 -11.36 14.18
C GLN A 12 -17.51 -10.12 13.46
N ALA A 13 -16.23 -10.12 13.01
CA ALA A 13 -15.69 -9.07 12.17
C ALA A 13 -16.13 -9.18 10.69
N GLN A 14 -16.83 -10.24 10.30
CA GLN A 14 -17.33 -10.45 8.92
C GLN A 14 -18.81 -10.15 8.70
N THR A 15 -19.55 -9.67 9.71
CA THR A 15 -20.98 -9.36 9.61
C THR A 15 -21.35 -7.92 9.95
N ASN A 16 -20.42 -6.97 9.77
CA ASN A 16 -20.83 -5.59 9.60
C ASN A 16 -21.07 -5.37 8.10
N ASP A 17 -22.34 -5.28 7.72
CA ASP A 17 -22.81 -4.64 6.48
C ASP A 17 -22.36 -3.15 6.54
N GLN A 18 -21.11 -2.91 6.24
CA GLN A 18 -20.63 -1.54 6.10
C GLN A 18 -21.26 -0.97 4.84
N LEU A 19 -21.98 0.12 5.00
CA LEU A 19 -22.47 0.92 3.89
C LEU A 19 -21.30 1.22 2.93
N PRO A 20 -21.54 1.24 1.61
CA PRO A 20 -20.52 1.66 0.68
C PRO A 20 -20.09 3.11 0.98
N PRO A 21 -18.86 3.50 0.61
CA PRO A 21 -18.40 4.87 0.82
C PRO A 21 -19.34 5.88 0.16
N LYS A 22 -19.59 7.02 0.83
CA LYS A 22 -20.32 8.15 0.23
C LYS A 22 -19.62 8.68 -1.01
N ARG A 23 -18.28 8.69 -0.97
CA ARG A 23 -17.43 9.13 -2.09
C ARG A 23 -16.67 7.93 -2.65
N GLU A 24 -16.93 7.62 -3.92
CA GLU A 24 -16.25 6.54 -4.64
C GLU A 24 -16.40 6.75 -6.14
N PHE A 25 -15.30 6.67 -6.88
CA PHE A 25 -15.35 6.71 -8.34
C PHE A 25 -15.71 5.32 -8.87
N ARG A 26 -16.90 5.20 -9.47
CA ARG A 26 -17.44 3.94 -9.98
C ARG A 26 -17.61 4.04 -11.48
N ALA A 27 -16.55 3.71 -12.22
CA ALA A 27 -16.50 3.92 -13.66
C ALA A 27 -16.46 2.63 -14.48
N THR A 28 -16.78 2.75 -15.76
CA THR A 28 -16.52 1.71 -16.75
C THR A 28 -15.91 2.32 -18.00
N TRP A 29 -14.94 1.62 -18.58
CA TRP A 29 -14.46 1.87 -19.93
C TRP A 29 -15.53 1.42 -20.92
N LEU A 30 -15.91 2.29 -21.83
CA LEU A 30 -16.83 2.01 -22.93
C LEU A 30 -16.04 2.06 -24.24
N THR A 31 -15.58 0.89 -24.67
CA THR A 31 -14.65 0.71 -25.79
C THR A 31 -15.37 0.79 -27.13
N THR A 32 -14.91 1.69 -28.02
CA THR A 32 -15.48 1.84 -29.36
C THR A 32 -14.61 1.27 -30.47
N VAL A 33 -13.31 1.17 -30.25
CA VAL A 33 -12.38 0.54 -31.19
C VAL A 33 -12.80 -0.88 -31.45
N TRP A 34 -12.89 -1.29 -32.74
CA TRP A 34 -13.45 -2.55 -33.18
C TRP A 34 -14.89 -2.83 -32.69
N ALA A 35 -15.59 -1.80 -32.22
CA ALA A 35 -16.93 -1.89 -31.64
C ALA A 35 -17.02 -2.97 -30.54
N ILE A 36 -16.00 -3.07 -29.68
CA ILE A 36 -15.91 -4.08 -28.61
C ILE A 36 -17.10 -3.98 -27.66
N ASP A 37 -17.40 -2.81 -27.13
CA ASP A 37 -18.55 -2.59 -26.24
C ASP A 37 -19.67 -1.84 -26.96
N TRP A 38 -19.32 -0.84 -27.78
CA TRP A 38 -20.26 0.00 -28.52
C TRP A 38 -19.56 0.59 -29.76
N PRO A 39 -20.25 0.91 -30.90
CA PRO A 39 -21.69 0.84 -31.08
C PRO A 39 -22.21 -0.59 -31.38
N ASN A 40 -23.42 -0.86 -30.93
CA ASN A 40 -24.09 -2.13 -31.20
C ASN A 40 -25.55 -1.90 -31.68
N PRO A 41 -25.88 -2.28 -32.93
CA PRO A 41 -25.00 -2.87 -33.93
C PRO A 41 -24.02 -1.83 -34.51
N HIS A 42 -22.81 -2.25 -34.88
CA HIS A 42 -21.81 -1.36 -35.49
C HIS A 42 -22.05 -1.16 -37.01
N SER A 43 -21.40 -0.14 -37.60
CA SER A 43 -21.31 0.07 -39.06
C SER A 43 -22.71 0.18 -39.75
N GLN A 44 -23.59 0.98 -39.18
CA GLN A 44 -24.97 1.11 -39.65
C GLN A 44 -25.14 2.28 -40.64
N ALA A 45 -25.31 1.95 -41.91
CA ALA A 45 -25.54 2.94 -42.96
C ALA A 45 -26.97 3.52 -42.96
N SER A 46 -27.96 2.82 -42.37
CA SER A 46 -29.38 3.20 -42.36
C SER A 46 -29.74 3.93 -41.05
N GLU A 47 -30.70 4.84 -41.13
CA GLU A 47 -31.27 5.55 -39.98
C GLU A 47 -31.79 4.55 -38.91
N ALA A 48 -32.55 3.54 -39.30
CA ALA A 48 -33.07 2.53 -38.39
C ALA A 48 -31.97 1.74 -37.67
N GLY A 49 -30.82 1.51 -38.32
CA GLY A 49 -29.65 0.90 -37.70
C GLY A 49 -28.99 1.83 -36.68
N GLN A 50 -28.90 3.11 -36.99
CA GLN A 50 -28.31 4.13 -36.08
C GLN A 50 -29.21 4.39 -34.87
N ILE A 51 -30.53 4.33 -35.00
CA ILE A 51 -31.48 4.38 -33.86
C ILE A 51 -31.26 3.14 -32.94
N LYS A 52 -30.95 1.95 -33.48
CA LYS A 52 -30.58 0.81 -32.61
C LYS A 52 -29.28 1.04 -31.86
N GLN A 53 -28.29 1.73 -32.44
CA GLN A 53 -27.08 2.12 -31.74
C GLN A 53 -27.40 3.04 -30.55
N GLN A 54 -28.25 4.07 -30.75
CA GLN A 54 -28.69 4.96 -29.66
C GLN A 54 -29.40 4.16 -28.56
N ASN A 55 -30.32 3.28 -28.90
CA ASN A 55 -31.05 2.44 -27.93
C ASN A 55 -30.10 1.50 -27.15
N SER A 56 -29.06 0.96 -27.80
CA SER A 56 -28.06 0.13 -27.11
C SER A 56 -27.24 0.93 -26.10
N LEU A 57 -26.93 2.20 -26.41
CA LEU A 57 -26.26 3.11 -25.48
C LEU A 57 -27.14 3.41 -24.26
N MET A 58 -28.43 3.69 -24.46
CA MET A 58 -29.39 3.85 -23.36
C MET A 58 -29.51 2.60 -22.49
N SER A 59 -29.49 1.43 -23.08
CA SER A 59 -29.52 0.15 -22.33
C SER A 59 -28.27 -0.03 -21.44
N ILE A 60 -27.10 0.38 -21.96
CA ILE A 60 -25.85 0.39 -21.17
C ILE A 60 -26.00 1.35 -19.98
N LEU A 61 -26.42 2.60 -20.21
CA LEU A 61 -26.59 3.58 -19.13
C LEU A 61 -27.59 3.12 -18.06
N ASN A 62 -28.70 2.50 -18.46
CA ASN A 62 -29.67 1.94 -17.50
C ASN A 62 -29.06 0.82 -16.65
N SER A 63 -28.17 0.00 -17.22
CA SER A 63 -27.46 -1.04 -16.47
C SER A 63 -26.43 -0.43 -15.49
N LEU A 64 -25.75 0.64 -15.89
CA LEU A 64 -24.81 1.37 -15.03
C LEU A 64 -25.55 2.07 -13.87
N GLU A 65 -26.66 2.75 -14.15
CA GLU A 65 -27.51 3.36 -13.12
C GLU A 65 -27.99 2.31 -12.11
N LYS A 66 -28.48 1.16 -12.57
CA LYS A 66 -28.87 0.03 -11.71
C LYS A 66 -27.75 -0.45 -10.79
N ALA A 67 -26.49 -0.41 -11.25
CA ALA A 67 -25.31 -0.79 -10.44
C ALA A 67 -24.78 0.36 -9.57
N ASN A 68 -25.48 1.49 -9.47
CA ASN A 68 -25.02 2.70 -8.80
C ASN A 68 -23.63 3.16 -9.29
N MET A 69 -23.36 2.99 -10.60
CA MET A 69 -22.17 3.55 -11.23
C MET A 69 -22.35 5.05 -11.45
N ASN A 70 -21.27 5.83 -11.35
CA ASN A 70 -21.31 7.30 -11.42
C ASN A 70 -20.38 7.91 -12.47
N ALA A 71 -19.70 7.11 -13.27
CA ALA A 71 -18.87 7.61 -14.37
C ALA A 71 -18.78 6.61 -15.53
N VAL A 72 -18.60 7.13 -16.76
CA VAL A 72 -18.29 6.37 -17.96
C VAL A 72 -17.07 6.95 -18.67
N LEU A 73 -16.10 6.10 -19.02
CA LEU A 73 -14.89 6.45 -19.76
C LEU A 73 -15.11 6.08 -21.23
N PHE A 74 -15.65 7.03 -22.00
CA PHE A 74 -16.12 6.78 -23.37
C PHE A 74 -15.00 6.98 -24.40
N GLN A 75 -14.64 5.92 -25.14
CA GLN A 75 -13.62 6.01 -26.16
C GLN A 75 -14.10 6.82 -27.37
N VAL A 76 -13.77 8.09 -27.40
CA VAL A 76 -14.15 9.02 -28.48
C VAL A 76 -13.15 9.03 -29.63
N ARG A 77 -11.92 8.53 -29.43
CA ARG A 77 -10.82 8.52 -30.38
C ARG A 77 -10.02 7.23 -30.27
N GLY A 78 -10.33 6.23 -31.09
CA GLY A 78 -9.63 4.93 -31.10
C GLY A 78 -8.46 4.87 -32.10
N PHE A 79 -8.63 5.47 -33.28
CA PHE A 79 -7.70 5.39 -34.40
C PHE A 79 -7.58 6.73 -35.20
N SER A 80 -7.30 7.84 -34.54
CA SER A 80 -7.32 9.18 -35.16
C SER A 80 -8.61 9.38 -35.97
N ASP A 81 -9.71 8.95 -35.39
CA ASP A 81 -11.08 9.10 -35.85
C ASP A 81 -11.99 9.47 -34.67
N ALA A 82 -13.16 10.01 -34.94
CA ALA A 82 -13.97 10.64 -33.91
C ALA A 82 -15.35 9.96 -33.75
N MET A 83 -15.79 9.79 -32.49
CA MET A 83 -17.17 9.48 -32.10
C MET A 83 -17.96 10.75 -31.75
N TYR A 84 -17.53 11.89 -32.25
CA TYR A 84 -18.12 13.22 -32.02
C TYR A 84 -17.89 14.11 -33.25
N ASN A 85 -18.55 15.27 -33.34
CA ASN A 85 -18.38 16.20 -34.45
C ASN A 85 -17.05 16.94 -34.39
N SER A 86 -15.97 16.25 -34.75
CA SER A 86 -14.61 16.80 -34.64
C SER A 86 -14.29 17.81 -35.74
N LYS A 87 -13.65 18.90 -35.35
CA LYS A 87 -13.05 19.87 -36.26
C LYS A 87 -11.84 19.29 -37.02
N TYR A 88 -11.12 18.37 -36.44
CA TYR A 88 -9.79 17.91 -36.89
C TYR A 88 -9.79 16.54 -37.54
N GLU A 89 -10.64 15.61 -37.11
CA GLU A 89 -10.56 14.19 -37.46
C GLU A 89 -11.86 13.68 -38.10
N PRO A 90 -11.81 12.66 -38.95
CA PRO A 90 -13.01 12.14 -39.64
C PRO A 90 -13.87 11.33 -38.68
N TRP A 91 -15.16 11.26 -38.91
CA TRP A 91 -16.09 10.35 -38.22
C TRP A 91 -15.62 8.90 -38.29
N SER A 92 -15.75 8.16 -37.16
CA SER A 92 -15.41 6.75 -37.13
C SER A 92 -16.27 5.88 -38.04
N GLN A 93 -15.64 4.95 -38.75
CA GLN A 93 -16.32 3.97 -39.57
C GLN A 93 -17.26 3.06 -38.78
N TYR A 94 -17.04 2.86 -37.50
CA TYR A 94 -17.87 2.01 -36.66
C TYR A 94 -19.30 2.53 -36.48
N LEU A 95 -19.56 3.79 -36.74
CA LEU A 95 -20.89 4.40 -36.70
C LEU A 95 -21.68 4.04 -37.94
N THR A 96 -21.21 4.44 -39.13
CA THR A 96 -21.95 4.38 -40.39
C THR A 96 -21.46 3.28 -41.33
N GLY A 97 -20.35 2.60 -41.02
CA GLY A 97 -19.66 1.67 -41.94
C GLY A 97 -18.71 2.36 -42.91
N THR A 98 -18.62 3.67 -42.90
CA THR A 98 -17.74 4.48 -43.75
C THR A 98 -17.06 5.57 -42.95
N ARG A 99 -15.71 5.57 -42.92
CA ARG A 99 -14.89 6.59 -42.26
C ARG A 99 -15.19 7.97 -42.87
N GLY A 100 -15.39 8.99 -42.05
CA GLY A 100 -15.75 10.34 -42.45
C GLY A 100 -17.21 10.58 -42.75
N LYS A 101 -18.04 9.53 -42.87
CA LYS A 101 -19.47 9.72 -43.09
C LYS A 101 -20.18 10.10 -41.78
N MET A 102 -20.81 11.30 -41.78
CA MET A 102 -21.57 11.82 -40.65
C MET A 102 -22.74 10.89 -40.28
N PRO A 103 -22.92 10.51 -39.01
CA PRO A 103 -24.11 9.81 -38.53
C PRO A 103 -25.29 10.75 -38.37
N ILE A 104 -26.52 10.25 -38.12
CA ILE A 104 -27.72 11.05 -37.89
C ILE A 104 -27.76 11.71 -36.52
N TYR A 105 -26.82 11.42 -35.64
CA TYR A 105 -26.73 11.91 -34.28
C TYR A 105 -25.26 12.11 -33.90
N ASP A 106 -25.01 12.93 -32.89
CA ASP A 106 -23.69 13.04 -32.25
C ASP A 106 -23.63 12.09 -31.06
N PRO A 107 -22.80 11.04 -31.12
CA PRO A 107 -22.69 10.05 -30.04
C PRO A 107 -22.23 10.64 -28.71
N LEU A 108 -21.27 11.56 -28.72
CA LEU A 108 -20.76 12.17 -27.48
C LEU A 108 -21.81 13.08 -26.85
N GLN A 109 -22.49 13.92 -27.64
CA GLN A 109 -23.56 14.77 -27.10
C GLN A 109 -24.71 13.93 -26.52
N LEU A 110 -25.15 12.89 -27.26
CA LEU A 110 -26.18 11.97 -26.77
C LEU A 110 -25.78 11.31 -25.44
N LEU A 111 -24.51 10.88 -25.32
CA LEU A 111 -24.01 10.25 -24.11
C LEU A 111 -23.97 11.26 -22.95
N VAL A 112 -23.42 12.46 -23.14
CA VAL A 112 -23.34 13.52 -22.12
C VAL A 112 -24.75 13.84 -21.60
N ASP A 113 -25.70 14.16 -22.46
CA ASP A 113 -27.06 14.50 -22.05
C ASP A 113 -27.74 13.37 -21.28
N SER A 114 -27.58 12.13 -21.76
CA SER A 114 -28.23 10.96 -21.15
C SER A 114 -27.57 10.48 -19.87
N ALA A 115 -26.25 10.61 -19.74
CA ALA A 115 -25.49 10.26 -18.54
C ALA A 115 -25.73 11.30 -17.43
N HIS A 116 -25.64 12.60 -17.75
CA HIS A 116 -25.91 13.68 -16.82
C HIS A 116 -27.32 13.65 -16.26
N ALA A 117 -28.32 13.28 -17.09
CA ALA A 117 -29.70 13.06 -16.62
C ALA A 117 -29.81 11.93 -15.54
N ARG A 118 -28.83 11.05 -15.45
CA ARG A 118 -28.72 9.95 -14.45
C ARG A 118 -27.71 10.25 -13.33
N GLY A 119 -27.09 11.44 -13.31
CA GLY A 119 -26.01 11.77 -12.37
C GLY A 119 -24.70 11.06 -12.66
N ILE A 120 -24.47 10.59 -13.88
CA ILE A 120 -23.26 9.86 -14.31
C ILE A 120 -22.32 10.81 -15.03
N GLU A 121 -21.07 10.93 -14.60
CA GLU A 121 -20.02 11.71 -15.24
C GLU A 121 -19.58 11.08 -16.57
N VAL A 122 -19.16 11.92 -17.51
CA VAL A 122 -18.61 11.48 -18.81
C VAL A 122 -17.17 11.93 -18.94
N HIS A 123 -16.25 10.95 -18.93
CA HIS A 123 -14.85 11.16 -19.26
C HIS A 123 -14.57 10.65 -20.67
N VAL A 124 -14.03 11.49 -21.51
CA VAL A 124 -13.67 11.10 -22.88
C VAL A 124 -12.33 10.36 -22.89
N TRP A 125 -12.32 9.17 -23.45
CA TRP A 125 -11.13 8.36 -23.62
C TRP A 125 -10.53 8.54 -25.00
N LEU A 126 -9.26 8.90 -25.09
CA LEU A 126 -8.50 9.03 -26.32
C LEU A 126 -7.27 8.11 -26.28
N ASN A 127 -7.01 7.45 -27.43
CA ASN A 127 -5.68 6.95 -27.70
C ASN A 127 -4.89 8.07 -28.42
N PRO A 128 -3.79 8.58 -27.82
CA PRO A 128 -3.16 9.82 -28.34
C PRO A 128 -2.45 9.62 -29.69
N TYR A 129 -1.87 8.45 -29.98
CA TYR A 129 -1.00 8.29 -31.13
C TYR A 129 -1.45 7.26 -32.14
N ARG A 130 -2.36 6.36 -31.81
CA ARG A 130 -2.80 5.30 -32.73
C ARG A 130 -3.55 5.88 -33.91
N TYR A 131 -3.08 5.56 -35.14
CA TYR A 131 -3.70 6.00 -36.38
C TYR A 131 -4.49 4.88 -37.07
N ALA A 132 -3.88 3.69 -37.28
CA ALA A 132 -4.50 2.58 -37.96
C ALA A 132 -3.96 1.23 -37.46
N SER A 133 -4.74 0.15 -37.60
CA SER A 133 -4.28 -1.23 -37.51
C SER A 133 -4.14 -1.84 -38.92
N SER A 134 -3.38 -2.92 -39.04
CA SER A 134 -3.15 -3.63 -40.31
C SER A 134 -4.46 -4.13 -40.98
N ASP A 135 -5.48 -4.38 -40.17
CA ASP A 135 -6.79 -4.91 -40.63
C ASP A 135 -7.78 -3.81 -41.00
N ALA A 136 -7.43 -2.55 -40.74
CA ALA A 136 -8.31 -1.44 -41.08
C ALA A 136 -8.07 -0.98 -42.51
N THR A 137 -9.05 -1.20 -43.38
CA THR A 137 -9.20 -0.50 -44.66
C THR A 137 -9.58 0.94 -44.35
N TYR A 138 -8.61 1.74 -43.85
CA TYR A 138 -8.85 3.16 -43.64
C TYR A 138 -9.12 3.82 -44.98
N GLY A 139 -10.29 4.43 -45.09
CA GLY A 139 -10.65 5.23 -46.23
C GLY A 139 -9.74 6.43 -46.37
N LYS A 140 -8.64 6.27 -47.07
CA LYS A 140 -7.64 7.32 -47.38
C LYS A 140 -8.21 8.52 -48.14
N ASN A 141 -9.51 8.61 -48.32
CA ASN A 141 -10.17 9.59 -49.20
C ASN A 141 -10.88 10.71 -48.45
N HIS A 142 -10.78 10.79 -47.13
CA HIS A 142 -11.40 11.87 -46.37
C HIS A 142 -10.44 13.06 -46.21
N GLU A 143 -10.89 14.29 -46.45
CA GLU A 143 -10.10 15.51 -46.44
C GLU A 143 -9.38 15.77 -45.10
N LYS A 144 -9.91 15.31 -43.95
CA LYS A 144 -9.32 15.42 -42.62
C LYS A 144 -8.40 14.25 -42.24
N ASP A 145 -8.25 13.24 -43.12
CA ASP A 145 -7.42 12.09 -42.77
C ASP A 145 -5.92 12.43 -42.84
N TYR A 146 -5.17 12.12 -41.82
CA TYR A 146 -3.73 12.42 -41.74
C TYR A 146 -2.90 11.76 -42.85
N HIS A 147 -3.36 10.67 -43.43
CA HIS A 147 -2.72 10.11 -44.62
C HIS A 147 -2.70 11.11 -45.80
N ASN A 148 -3.70 11.98 -45.90
CA ASN A 148 -3.83 12.99 -46.98
C ASN A 148 -3.25 14.35 -46.55
N THR A 149 -3.41 14.72 -45.28
CA THR A 149 -3.05 16.04 -44.77
C THR A 149 -1.61 16.12 -44.25
N HIS A 150 -1.15 15.04 -43.58
CA HIS A 150 0.13 14.99 -42.88
C HIS A 150 0.76 13.56 -42.92
N PRO A 151 1.02 13.02 -44.12
CA PRO A 151 1.61 11.70 -44.26
C PRO A 151 2.98 11.56 -43.54
N GLU A 152 3.71 12.67 -43.40
CA GLU A 152 4.99 12.76 -42.68
C GLU A 152 4.88 12.52 -41.16
N TRP A 153 3.67 12.58 -40.60
CA TRP A 153 3.44 12.27 -39.18
C TRP A 153 3.31 10.76 -38.92
N LEU A 154 3.07 9.96 -39.99
CA LEU A 154 2.73 8.56 -39.87
C LEU A 154 3.97 7.67 -39.80
N VAL A 155 3.99 6.78 -38.82
CA VAL A 155 5.02 5.74 -38.64
C VAL A 155 4.36 4.37 -38.74
N ASP A 156 4.77 3.58 -39.75
CA ASP A 156 4.37 2.18 -39.87
C ASP A 156 5.23 1.32 -38.94
N CYS A 157 4.60 0.71 -37.95
CA CYS A 157 5.22 -0.14 -36.95
C CYS A 157 5.00 -1.64 -37.20
N GLY A 158 4.77 -2.04 -38.47
CA GLY A 158 4.66 -3.45 -38.84
C GLY A 158 3.37 -4.15 -38.36
N GLY A 159 2.22 -3.46 -38.46
CA GLY A 159 0.92 -4.00 -38.05
C GLY A 159 0.03 -2.94 -37.37
N ILE A 160 0.65 -1.91 -36.87
CA ILE A 160 -0.02 -0.69 -36.38
C ILE A 160 0.72 0.52 -36.97
N THR A 161 -0.03 1.49 -37.43
CA THR A 161 0.48 2.82 -37.78
C THR A 161 0.15 3.80 -36.67
N ILE A 162 1.14 4.58 -36.25
CA ILE A 162 1.00 5.59 -35.23
C ILE A 162 1.37 6.98 -35.75
N LEU A 163 0.91 8.02 -35.10
CA LEU A 163 1.45 9.36 -35.20
C LEU A 163 2.79 9.42 -34.47
N ASN A 164 3.82 10.02 -35.05
CA ASN A 164 5.15 10.10 -34.46
C ASN A 164 5.18 10.93 -33.18
N PRO A 165 5.35 10.34 -31.98
CA PRO A 165 5.32 11.08 -30.71
C PRO A 165 6.43 12.12 -30.55
N SER A 166 7.49 12.01 -31.38
CA SER A 166 8.67 12.88 -31.31
C SER A 166 8.46 14.22 -31.98
N LEU A 167 7.44 14.33 -32.83
CA LEU A 167 7.13 15.55 -33.57
C LEU A 167 6.38 16.58 -32.70
N PRO A 168 6.87 17.82 -32.54
CA PRO A 168 6.15 18.88 -31.84
C PRO A 168 4.75 19.16 -32.43
N GLU A 169 4.62 19.07 -33.74
CA GLU A 169 3.36 19.29 -34.47
C GLU A 169 2.31 18.23 -34.11
N VAL A 170 2.72 16.98 -33.93
CA VAL A 170 1.82 15.88 -33.48
C VAL A 170 1.34 16.13 -32.05
N ARG A 171 2.24 16.51 -31.15
CA ARG A 171 1.84 16.84 -29.75
C ARG A 171 0.88 18.04 -29.71
N HIS A 172 1.14 19.07 -30.52
CA HIS A 172 0.24 20.20 -30.64
C HIS A 172 -1.13 19.80 -31.23
N GLN A 173 -1.16 18.93 -32.23
CA GLN A 173 -2.40 18.42 -32.82
C GLN A 173 -3.25 17.65 -31.80
N ILE A 174 -2.62 16.85 -30.92
CA ILE A 174 -3.33 16.18 -29.83
C ILE A 174 -3.97 17.19 -28.87
N CYS A 175 -3.25 18.26 -28.53
CA CYS A 175 -3.82 19.36 -27.71
C CYS A 175 -5.00 20.03 -28.42
N CYS A 176 -4.92 20.25 -29.74
CA CYS A 176 -6.03 20.80 -30.51
C CYS A 176 -7.27 19.88 -30.52
N VAL A 177 -7.07 18.55 -30.63
CA VAL A 177 -8.16 17.55 -30.56
C VAL A 177 -8.81 17.57 -29.18
N VAL A 178 -8.01 17.63 -28.10
CA VAL A 178 -8.54 17.70 -26.73
C VAL A 178 -9.26 19.03 -26.49
N ALA A 179 -8.70 20.16 -26.97
CA ALA A 179 -9.34 21.48 -26.87
C ALA A 179 -10.71 21.49 -27.55
N ASP A 180 -10.82 20.95 -28.79
CA ASP A 180 -12.05 20.84 -29.54
C ASP A 180 -13.16 20.10 -28.73
N ILE A 181 -12.81 19.04 -28.03
CA ILE A 181 -13.77 18.32 -27.19
C ILE A 181 -14.15 19.15 -25.95
N VAL A 182 -13.15 19.66 -25.23
CA VAL A 182 -13.36 20.39 -23.98
C VAL A 182 -14.18 21.67 -24.19
N GLU A 183 -13.94 22.39 -25.29
CA GLU A 183 -14.68 23.60 -25.60
C GLU A 183 -16.15 23.34 -25.95
N ASN A 184 -16.42 22.27 -26.74
CA ASN A 184 -17.71 22.06 -27.37
C ASN A 184 -18.64 21.11 -26.60
N TYR A 185 -18.16 20.33 -25.66
CA TYR A 185 -18.97 19.36 -24.91
C TYR A 185 -18.85 19.58 -23.39
N ASP A 186 -19.94 19.34 -22.69
CA ASP A 186 -19.97 19.44 -21.21
C ASP A 186 -19.48 18.13 -20.57
N ILE A 187 -18.23 17.75 -20.85
CA ILE A 187 -17.58 16.59 -20.28
C ILE A 187 -17.02 16.88 -18.88
N ASP A 188 -16.84 15.82 -18.07
CA ASP A 188 -16.32 15.89 -16.72
C ASP A 188 -14.83 15.52 -16.65
N GLY A 189 -14.33 14.77 -17.64
CA GLY A 189 -12.92 14.38 -17.68
C GLY A 189 -12.41 13.98 -19.05
N VAL A 190 -11.09 13.91 -19.13
CA VAL A 190 -10.33 13.34 -20.26
C VAL A 190 -9.46 12.24 -19.70
N ILE A 191 -9.34 11.11 -20.40
CA ILE A 191 -8.41 10.04 -20.01
C ILE A 191 -7.69 9.48 -21.24
N PHE A 192 -6.37 9.23 -21.09
CA PHE A 192 -5.61 8.48 -22.07
C PHE A 192 -5.35 7.06 -21.56
N ASP A 193 -5.24 6.10 -22.47
CA ASP A 193 -4.80 4.74 -22.16
C ASP A 193 -3.27 4.59 -22.15
N ASP A 194 -2.75 3.37 -22.30
CA ASP A 194 -1.34 3.05 -22.18
C ASP A 194 -0.60 2.93 -23.54
N TYR A 195 -1.14 3.45 -24.63
CA TYR A 195 -0.52 3.33 -25.96
C TYR A 195 0.19 4.62 -26.39
N PHE A 196 1.51 4.69 -26.09
CA PHE A 196 2.38 5.82 -26.46
C PHE A 196 3.27 5.44 -27.66
N HIS A 197 4.51 5.05 -27.47
CA HIS A 197 5.34 4.47 -28.52
C HIS A 197 4.95 3.01 -28.75
N GLN A 198 5.22 2.45 -29.93
CA GLN A 198 4.98 1.05 -30.21
C GLN A 198 6.08 0.17 -29.63
N SER A 199 5.70 -0.74 -28.71
CA SER A 199 6.63 -1.69 -28.09
C SER A 199 7.20 -2.68 -29.11
N GLY A 200 8.50 -3.00 -28.96
CA GLY A 200 9.21 -3.94 -29.83
C GLY A 200 9.56 -3.41 -31.21
N TYR A 201 9.17 -2.18 -31.54
CA TYR A 201 9.50 -1.54 -32.79
C TYR A 201 10.76 -0.68 -32.63
N ILE A 202 11.86 -1.10 -33.28
CA ILE A 202 13.19 -0.52 -33.11
C ILE A 202 13.56 0.46 -34.24
N ASN A 203 12.62 0.85 -35.08
CA ASN A 203 12.91 1.74 -36.17
C ASN A 203 13.29 3.14 -35.67
N GLU A 204 14.23 3.76 -36.38
CA GLU A 204 14.84 5.05 -36.05
C GLU A 204 14.00 6.25 -36.55
N TYR A 205 12.67 6.11 -36.49
CA TYR A 205 11.72 7.10 -37.00
C TYR A 205 11.84 8.48 -36.34
N ASP A 206 12.51 8.57 -35.22
CA ASP A 206 12.77 9.78 -34.45
C ASP A 206 14.24 10.28 -34.50
N ASP A 207 15.07 9.73 -35.44
CA ASP A 207 16.46 10.07 -35.53
C ASP A 207 16.72 11.55 -35.75
N ALA A 208 15.97 12.18 -36.65
CA ALA A 208 16.15 13.58 -36.97
C ALA A 208 15.94 14.46 -35.73
N GLN A 209 14.86 14.18 -34.96
CA GLN A 209 14.48 14.94 -33.76
C GLN A 209 15.47 14.66 -32.60
N TYR A 210 15.84 13.41 -32.38
CA TYR A 210 16.79 13.05 -31.34
C TYR A 210 18.20 13.61 -31.60
N ASN A 211 18.69 13.56 -32.86
CA ASN A 211 20.01 14.11 -33.23
C ASN A 211 19.98 15.65 -33.08
N ALA A 212 18.93 16.33 -33.54
CA ALA A 212 18.82 17.78 -33.36
C ALA A 212 18.81 18.17 -31.86
N TYR A 213 18.14 17.42 -31.03
CA TYR A 213 18.21 17.58 -29.56
C TYR A 213 19.65 17.37 -29.04
N LYS A 214 20.29 16.28 -29.42
CA LYS A 214 21.63 15.90 -28.95
C LYS A 214 22.69 16.93 -29.32
N ASP A 215 22.57 17.54 -30.52
CA ASP A 215 23.51 18.53 -31.01
C ASP A 215 23.43 19.89 -30.29
N THR A 216 22.29 20.15 -29.62
CA THR A 216 22.03 21.40 -28.89
C THR A 216 22.11 21.25 -27.37
N ALA A 217 22.02 20.04 -26.85
CA ALA A 217 22.00 19.78 -25.41
C ALA A 217 23.39 19.86 -24.79
N VAL A 218 23.53 20.57 -23.66
CA VAL A 218 24.78 20.64 -22.86
C VAL A 218 25.15 19.27 -22.32
N SER A 219 24.16 18.45 -21.96
CA SER A 219 24.29 17.05 -21.57
C SER A 219 23.10 16.28 -22.14
N ALA A 220 23.36 15.45 -23.16
CA ALA A 220 22.28 14.73 -23.83
C ALA A 220 21.79 13.53 -23.01
N MET A 221 20.49 13.40 -22.87
CA MET A 221 19.85 12.20 -22.34
C MET A 221 20.04 11.00 -23.25
N SER A 222 19.88 9.79 -22.71
CA SER A 222 19.71 8.61 -23.56
C SER A 222 18.47 8.76 -24.46
N ARG A 223 18.41 8.06 -25.59
CA ARG A 223 17.23 8.10 -26.46
C ARG A 223 15.98 7.64 -25.72
N ALA A 224 16.08 6.64 -24.87
CA ALA A 224 14.98 6.15 -24.06
C ALA A 224 14.43 7.23 -23.11
N ASP A 225 15.32 7.92 -22.39
CA ASP A 225 14.94 9.02 -21.50
C ASP A 225 14.37 10.21 -22.29
N TRP A 226 14.94 10.51 -23.45
CA TRP A 226 14.43 11.56 -24.32
C TRP A 226 13.02 11.23 -24.83
N ARG A 227 12.72 9.98 -25.23
CA ARG A 227 11.36 9.54 -25.60
C ARG A 227 10.39 9.67 -24.44
N ARG A 228 10.77 9.28 -23.21
CA ARG A 228 9.97 9.51 -22.01
C ARG A 228 9.71 11.00 -21.77
N ALA A 229 10.72 11.83 -21.94
CA ALA A 229 10.58 13.30 -21.82
C ALA A 229 9.62 13.87 -22.86
N GLN A 230 9.58 13.36 -24.11
CA GLN A 230 8.61 13.78 -25.11
C GLN A 230 7.16 13.39 -24.70
N ASN A 231 6.94 12.20 -24.16
CA ASN A 231 5.63 11.78 -23.63
C ASN A 231 5.23 12.65 -22.44
N ASN A 232 6.13 12.90 -21.48
CA ASN A 232 5.86 13.77 -20.32
C ASN A 232 5.50 15.19 -20.77
N LEU A 233 6.20 15.72 -21.77
CA LEU A 233 5.88 17.03 -22.35
C LEU A 233 4.49 17.04 -22.96
N MET A 234 4.09 16.02 -23.72
CA MET A 234 2.74 15.94 -24.29
C MET A 234 1.66 15.89 -23.20
N ILE A 235 1.85 15.07 -22.17
CA ILE A 235 0.91 14.99 -21.03
C ILE A 235 0.77 16.35 -20.33
N ARG A 236 1.88 17.07 -20.10
CA ARG A 236 1.85 18.43 -19.53
C ARG A 236 1.10 19.39 -20.42
N MET A 237 1.39 19.42 -21.73
CA MET A 237 0.70 20.30 -22.69
C MET A 237 -0.82 20.05 -22.73
N VAL A 238 -1.24 18.79 -22.69
CA VAL A 238 -2.66 18.42 -22.64
C VAL A 238 -3.31 18.88 -21.34
N ASN A 239 -2.65 18.63 -20.19
CA ASN A 239 -3.14 19.13 -18.89
C ASN A 239 -3.32 20.66 -18.91
N ASP A 240 -2.30 21.38 -19.35
CA ASP A 240 -2.33 22.86 -19.42
C ASP A 240 -3.45 23.35 -20.34
N THR A 241 -3.68 22.66 -21.46
CA THR A 241 -4.79 22.95 -22.38
C THR A 241 -6.14 22.76 -21.70
N ILE A 242 -6.36 21.64 -21.04
CA ILE A 242 -7.61 21.33 -20.32
C ILE A 242 -7.86 22.39 -19.24
N LYS A 243 -6.86 22.64 -18.39
CA LYS A 243 -7.00 23.55 -17.23
C LYS A 243 -7.17 25.01 -17.63
N ALA A 244 -6.62 25.41 -18.77
CA ALA A 244 -6.85 26.75 -19.32
C ALA A 244 -8.28 26.98 -19.85
N LEU A 245 -8.93 25.91 -20.34
CA LEU A 245 -10.29 25.98 -20.92
C LEU A 245 -11.37 25.74 -19.86
N LYS A 246 -11.29 24.62 -19.17
CA LYS A 246 -12.22 24.20 -18.10
C LYS A 246 -11.42 23.55 -16.95
N PRO A 247 -11.01 24.32 -15.95
CA PRO A 247 -10.11 23.80 -14.90
C PRO A 247 -10.71 22.64 -14.09
N TRP A 248 -12.02 22.51 -14.06
CA TRP A 248 -12.73 21.41 -13.39
C TRP A 248 -12.74 20.08 -14.18
N VAL A 249 -12.48 20.11 -15.49
CA VAL A 249 -12.38 18.87 -16.27
C VAL A 249 -11.15 18.10 -15.83
N THR A 250 -11.36 16.89 -15.31
CA THR A 250 -10.28 16.04 -14.80
C THR A 250 -9.44 15.48 -15.94
N PHE A 251 -8.13 15.28 -15.68
CA PHE A 251 -7.25 14.58 -16.61
C PHE A 251 -6.69 13.33 -15.97
N GLY A 252 -7.00 12.16 -16.55
CA GLY A 252 -6.58 10.85 -16.08
C GLY A 252 -5.70 10.10 -17.08
N LEU A 253 -4.95 9.11 -16.57
CA LEU A 253 -4.19 8.17 -17.37
C LEU A 253 -4.43 6.75 -16.90
N GLY A 254 -4.56 5.81 -17.85
CA GLY A 254 -4.74 4.38 -17.61
C GLY A 254 -3.48 3.58 -17.94
N PRO A 255 -2.41 3.66 -17.13
CA PRO A 255 -1.17 2.94 -17.37
C PRO A 255 -1.33 1.43 -17.18
N ALA A 256 -0.36 0.64 -17.67
CA ALA A 256 -0.27 -0.77 -17.32
C ALA A 256 -0.20 -0.94 -15.79
N GLY A 257 -0.84 -1.99 -15.27
CA GLY A 257 -0.90 -2.26 -13.83
C GLY A 257 0.45 -2.58 -13.19
N LYS A 258 1.43 -3.01 -13.99
CA LYS A 258 2.81 -3.24 -13.56
C LYS A 258 3.66 -2.03 -13.93
N ALA A 259 4.04 -1.25 -12.94
CA ALA A 259 4.91 -0.11 -13.15
C ALA A 259 6.36 -0.53 -13.44
N GLY A 260 7.06 0.29 -14.22
CA GLY A 260 8.47 0.12 -14.52
C GLY A 260 9.41 0.68 -13.44
N ALA A 261 10.70 0.71 -13.72
CA ALA A 261 11.81 0.90 -12.80
C ALA A 261 12.18 2.38 -12.54
N SER A 262 11.23 3.27 -12.28
CA SER A 262 11.54 4.68 -11.98
C SER A 262 11.41 5.08 -10.51
N ALA A 263 11.09 4.13 -9.63
CA ALA A 263 10.81 4.40 -8.22
C ALA A 263 11.96 5.12 -7.49
N ASP A 264 13.19 4.65 -7.64
CA ASP A 264 14.37 5.26 -7.02
C ASP A 264 14.56 6.74 -7.39
N LYS A 265 14.18 7.11 -8.62
CA LYS A 265 14.27 8.49 -9.12
C LYS A 265 13.37 9.44 -8.32
N TYR A 266 12.29 8.93 -7.75
CA TYR A 266 11.29 9.71 -7.03
C TYR A 266 11.29 9.45 -5.51
N GLY A 267 12.25 8.65 -5.03
CA GLY A 267 12.39 8.34 -3.60
C GLY A 267 11.23 7.50 -3.02
N VAL A 268 10.59 6.69 -3.86
CA VAL A 268 9.49 5.81 -3.46
C VAL A 268 9.86 4.34 -3.58
N GLU A 269 9.13 3.47 -2.88
CA GLU A 269 9.35 2.03 -2.97
C GLU A 269 9.04 1.50 -4.38
N PRO A 270 9.86 0.59 -4.93
CA PRO A 270 9.59 -0.02 -6.22
C PRO A 270 8.32 -0.87 -6.18
N SER A 271 7.69 -1.04 -7.36
CA SER A 271 6.54 -1.94 -7.48
C SER A 271 6.92 -3.36 -7.06
N PRO A 272 6.13 -4.04 -6.21
CA PRO A 272 6.42 -5.41 -5.76
C PRO A 272 6.42 -6.42 -6.89
N ILE A 273 5.71 -6.10 -7.98
CA ILE A 273 5.62 -6.90 -9.19
C ILE A 273 5.99 -6.01 -10.37
N GLY A 274 7.23 -6.08 -10.78
CA GLY A 274 7.77 -5.26 -11.86
C GLY A 274 7.27 -5.68 -13.25
N GLY A 275 7.30 -4.72 -14.16
CA GLY A 275 7.05 -4.91 -15.60
C GLY A 275 7.82 -3.87 -16.39
N ASP A 276 8.49 -4.31 -17.45
CA ASP A 276 9.37 -3.44 -18.24
C ASP A 276 8.69 -2.79 -19.45
N TRP A 277 7.53 -3.34 -19.83
CA TRP A 277 6.84 -2.92 -21.04
C TRP A 277 6.46 -1.44 -21.03
N GLN A 278 5.93 -0.93 -19.93
CA GLN A 278 5.50 0.46 -19.85
C GLN A 278 6.70 1.43 -19.91
N TYR A 279 7.70 1.22 -19.09
CA TYR A 279 8.82 2.15 -18.96
C TYR A 279 9.80 2.09 -20.14
N ASN A 280 10.19 0.89 -20.59
CA ASN A 280 11.17 0.68 -21.64
C ASN A 280 10.55 0.28 -22.99
N GLY A 281 9.36 -0.32 -23.01
CA GLY A 281 8.71 -0.72 -24.25
C GLY A 281 7.99 0.42 -24.96
N ILE A 282 7.22 1.20 -24.23
CA ILE A 282 6.41 2.32 -24.76
C ILE A 282 6.88 3.70 -24.25
N TYR A 283 7.96 3.74 -23.49
CA TYR A 283 8.58 4.94 -22.93
C TYR A 283 7.63 5.85 -22.14
N ALA A 284 6.81 5.25 -21.29
CA ALA A 284 5.87 5.92 -20.42
C ALA A 284 6.33 5.84 -18.96
N ASP A 285 6.31 6.98 -18.24
CA ASP A 285 6.74 7.09 -16.85
C ASP A 285 5.59 7.63 -15.97
N PRO A 286 4.70 6.75 -15.46
CA PRO A 286 3.57 7.18 -14.64
C PRO A 286 3.96 7.93 -13.37
N LEU A 287 5.11 7.59 -12.76
CA LEU A 287 5.59 8.28 -11.58
C LEU A 287 6.04 9.72 -11.87
N ALA A 288 6.56 9.97 -13.10
CA ALA A 288 6.84 11.33 -13.55
C ALA A 288 5.56 12.17 -13.58
N TRP A 289 4.46 11.62 -14.12
CA TRP A 289 3.20 12.33 -14.25
C TRP A 289 2.56 12.66 -12.89
N TYR A 290 2.66 11.74 -11.93
CA TYR A 290 2.30 11.99 -10.54
C TYR A 290 3.19 13.07 -9.91
N ASN A 291 4.51 12.93 -10.02
CA ASN A 291 5.47 13.86 -9.42
C ASN A 291 5.35 15.28 -9.98
N GLU A 292 5.13 15.41 -11.29
CA GLU A 292 4.92 16.70 -11.96
C GLU A 292 3.49 17.27 -11.74
N ARG A 293 2.60 16.47 -11.15
CA ARG A 293 1.19 16.81 -10.91
C ARG A 293 0.44 17.20 -12.17
N THR A 294 0.80 16.60 -13.31
CA THR A 294 0.22 16.83 -14.63
C THR A 294 -1.04 16.00 -14.89
N ILE A 295 -1.52 15.29 -13.89
CA ILE A 295 -2.76 14.48 -13.93
C ILE A 295 -3.55 14.70 -12.64
N ASP A 296 -4.84 14.43 -12.68
CA ASP A 296 -5.73 14.44 -11.52
C ASP A 296 -5.90 13.01 -10.95
N TYR A 297 -5.90 11.99 -11.79
CA TYR A 297 -6.00 10.61 -11.34
C TYR A 297 -5.27 9.62 -12.25
N MET A 298 -4.95 8.47 -11.68
CA MET A 298 -4.40 7.32 -12.39
C MET A 298 -5.41 6.17 -12.37
N ALA A 299 -5.58 5.47 -13.49
CA ALA A 299 -6.45 4.29 -13.60
C ALA A 299 -5.64 3.06 -14.03
N PRO A 300 -4.72 2.54 -13.18
CA PRO A 300 -3.82 1.47 -13.55
C PRO A 300 -4.56 0.19 -13.89
N GLN A 301 -4.18 -0.45 -15.00
CA GLN A 301 -4.83 -1.64 -15.56
C GLN A 301 -4.38 -2.91 -14.84
N VAL A 302 -4.92 -3.17 -13.64
CA VAL A 302 -4.61 -4.34 -12.81
C VAL A 302 -5.56 -5.48 -13.16
N TYR A 303 -5.36 -6.10 -14.33
CA TYR A 303 -6.27 -7.07 -14.93
C TYR A 303 -6.05 -8.52 -14.45
N TRP A 304 -5.57 -8.72 -13.23
CA TRP A 304 -5.28 -10.04 -12.67
C TRP A 304 -6.12 -10.31 -11.42
N LYS A 305 -6.14 -11.58 -11.00
CA LYS A 305 -6.85 -12.01 -9.80
C LYS A 305 -6.06 -11.73 -8.52
N ILE A 306 -6.78 -11.64 -7.42
CA ILE A 306 -6.22 -11.71 -6.07
C ILE A 306 -5.48 -13.06 -5.91
N GLY A 307 -4.26 -13.02 -5.36
CA GLY A 307 -3.43 -14.22 -5.12
C GLY A 307 -2.82 -14.86 -6.36
N SER A 308 -2.88 -14.22 -7.55
CA SER A 308 -2.20 -14.71 -8.75
C SER A 308 -0.72 -14.29 -8.76
N SER A 309 0.07 -14.78 -9.73
CA SER A 309 1.48 -14.36 -9.89
C SER A 309 1.66 -12.87 -10.18
N SER A 310 0.62 -12.21 -10.67
CA SER A 310 0.52 -10.75 -10.83
C SER A 310 -0.58 -10.27 -9.90
N ASP A 311 -0.35 -10.43 -8.60
CA ASP A 311 -1.36 -10.31 -7.55
C ASP A 311 -2.02 -8.93 -7.53
N TYR A 312 -3.34 -8.92 -7.71
CA TYR A 312 -4.16 -7.70 -7.63
C TYR A 312 -3.97 -6.96 -6.31
N ASP A 313 -3.93 -7.69 -5.20
CA ASP A 313 -3.78 -7.15 -3.85
C ASP A 313 -2.47 -6.34 -3.72
N GLN A 314 -1.33 -6.94 -4.06
CA GLN A 314 -0.03 -6.29 -3.94
C GLN A 314 0.10 -5.07 -4.88
N LEU A 315 -0.39 -5.18 -6.12
CA LEU A 315 -0.33 -4.09 -7.09
C LEU A 315 -1.23 -2.92 -6.67
N THR A 316 -2.46 -3.20 -6.25
CA THR A 316 -3.40 -2.17 -5.79
C THR A 316 -2.87 -1.41 -4.58
N ARG A 317 -2.31 -2.13 -3.61
CA ARG A 317 -1.69 -1.53 -2.44
C ARG A 317 -0.57 -0.57 -2.83
N TRP A 318 0.33 -1.00 -3.72
CA TRP A 318 1.43 -0.16 -4.17
C TRP A 318 0.94 1.10 -4.90
N TRP A 319 -0.02 0.97 -5.83
CA TRP A 319 -0.60 2.12 -6.53
C TRP A 319 -1.31 3.10 -5.57
N SER A 320 -1.99 2.58 -4.55
CA SER A 320 -2.60 3.42 -3.50
C SER A 320 -1.55 4.19 -2.70
N ASP A 321 -0.43 3.55 -2.35
CA ASP A 321 0.67 4.22 -1.66
C ASP A 321 1.29 5.33 -2.53
N MET A 322 1.40 5.11 -3.85
CA MET A 322 1.85 6.15 -4.79
C MET A 322 0.86 7.32 -4.87
N ALA A 323 -0.44 7.03 -4.98
CA ALA A 323 -1.47 8.07 -4.99
C ALA A 323 -1.43 8.93 -3.72
N GLY A 324 -1.31 8.30 -2.55
CA GLY A 324 -1.16 8.98 -1.26
C GLY A 324 0.11 9.83 -1.18
N HIS A 325 1.24 9.32 -1.69
CA HIS A 325 2.51 10.04 -1.70
C HIS A 325 2.47 11.31 -2.56
N PHE A 326 1.95 11.20 -3.78
CA PHE A 326 1.93 12.32 -4.73
C PHE A 326 0.71 13.25 -4.58
N GLY A 327 -0.26 12.87 -3.77
CA GLY A 327 -1.47 13.66 -3.51
C GLY A 327 -2.38 13.77 -4.74
N ARG A 328 -2.64 12.64 -5.41
CA ARG A 328 -3.55 12.52 -6.54
C ARG A 328 -4.40 11.27 -6.39
N HIS A 329 -5.51 11.18 -7.13
CA HIS A 329 -6.41 10.04 -7.05
C HIS A 329 -5.89 8.80 -7.79
N MET A 330 -6.38 7.63 -7.38
CA MET A 330 -6.14 6.36 -8.05
C MET A 330 -7.42 5.52 -8.08
N TYR A 331 -7.82 5.08 -9.29
CA TYR A 331 -9.03 4.29 -9.54
C TYR A 331 -8.65 3.03 -10.32
N VAL A 332 -8.50 1.91 -9.64
CA VAL A 332 -7.97 0.68 -10.26
C VAL A 332 -8.85 0.20 -11.41
N SER A 333 -8.27 -0.01 -12.59
CA SER A 333 -8.97 -0.67 -13.70
C SER A 333 -8.97 -2.17 -13.50
N GLN A 334 -10.18 -2.75 -13.48
CA GLN A 334 -10.49 -4.17 -13.29
C GLN A 334 -10.96 -4.78 -14.62
N SER A 335 -10.55 -6.00 -14.93
CA SER A 335 -11.00 -6.67 -16.17
C SER A 335 -12.24 -7.52 -15.94
N LEU A 336 -13.27 -7.31 -16.75
CA LEU A 336 -14.44 -8.17 -16.83
C LEU A 336 -14.31 -9.23 -17.94
N SER A 337 -13.27 -9.16 -18.77
CA SER A 337 -13.15 -9.93 -20.02
C SER A 337 -13.09 -11.46 -19.85
N ALA A 338 -12.70 -11.93 -18.66
CA ALA A 338 -12.62 -13.35 -18.33
C ALA A 338 -13.72 -13.82 -17.36
N MET A 339 -14.77 -13.02 -17.17
CA MET A 339 -15.83 -13.33 -16.21
C MET A 339 -16.73 -14.47 -16.72
N VAL A 340 -17.10 -15.34 -15.81
CA VAL A 340 -18.06 -16.44 -16.04
C VAL A 340 -19.17 -16.40 -15.00
N ASN A 341 -20.35 -16.97 -15.33
CA ASN A 341 -21.46 -17.03 -14.38
C ASN A 341 -21.12 -17.89 -13.16
N GLU A 342 -21.74 -17.61 -12.03
CA GLU A 342 -21.55 -18.36 -10.77
C GLU A 342 -21.83 -19.87 -10.91
N SER A 343 -22.71 -20.28 -11.82
CA SER A 343 -23.00 -21.68 -12.10
C SER A 343 -21.94 -22.40 -12.95
N GLN A 344 -20.99 -21.68 -13.52
CA GLN A 344 -19.91 -22.22 -14.35
C GLN A 344 -18.64 -22.38 -13.51
N SER A 345 -17.84 -23.42 -13.79
CA SER A 345 -16.54 -23.56 -13.11
C SER A 345 -15.54 -22.53 -13.65
N ALA A 346 -15.02 -21.69 -12.81
CA ALA A 346 -13.91 -20.81 -13.15
C ALA A 346 -12.62 -21.64 -13.27
N SER A 347 -11.88 -21.45 -14.36
CA SER A 347 -10.60 -22.14 -14.61
C SER A 347 -9.57 -21.19 -15.22
N GLY A 348 -8.29 -21.40 -14.97
CA GLY A 348 -7.22 -20.55 -15.48
C GLY A 348 -7.39 -19.09 -15.07
N SER A 349 -7.51 -18.18 -16.04
CA SER A 349 -7.72 -16.75 -15.82
C SER A 349 -9.17 -16.36 -15.58
N SER A 350 -10.17 -17.27 -15.77
CA SER A 350 -11.57 -16.93 -15.58
C SER A 350 -11.94 -16.80 -14.09
N PHE A 351 -12.95 -15.99 -13.78
CA PHE A 351 -13.39 -15.70 -12.41
C PHE A 351 -14.89 -15.36 -12.38
N HIS A 352 -15.44 -15.34 -11.16
CA HIS A 352 -16.85 -15.02 -10.90
C HIS A 352 -17.06 -13.54 -10.54
N PRO A 353 -18.29 -13.02 -10.56
CA PRO A 353 -18.63 -11.69 -10.05
C PRO A 353 -18.10 -11.40 -8.63
N SER A 354 -18.04 -12.41 -7.78
CA SER A 354 -17.50 -12.31 -6.40
C SER A 354 -16.04 -11.87 -6.34
N GLU A 355 -15.22 -12.19 -7.34
CA GLU A 355 -13.84 -11.70 -7.43
C GLU A 355 -13.81 -10.17 -7.61
N ILE A 356 -14.64 -9.62 -8.51
CA ILE A 356 -14.74 -8.17 -8.72
C ILE A 356 -15.22 -7.46 -7.44
N ALA A 357 -16.21 -8.03 -6.75
CA ALA A 357 -16.67 -7.50 -5.48
C ALA A 357 -15.56 -7.52 -4.41
N ALA A 358 -14.74 -8.58 -4.35
CA ALA A 358 -13.59 -8.66 -3.45
C ALA A 358 -12.53 -7.62 -3.80
N GLN A 359 -12.22 -7.43 -5.08
CA GLN A 359 -11.30 -6.39 -5.54
C GLN A 359 -11.78 -4.97 -5.18
N ILE A 360 -13.07 -4.67 -5.31
CA ILE A 360 -13.65 -3.37 -4.91
C ILE A 360 -13.45 -3.15 -3.41
N ARG A 361 -13.68 -4.18 -2.57
CA ARG A 361 -13.43 -4.09 -1.13
C ARG A 361 -11.96 -3.81 -0.81
N LEU A 362 -11.01 -4.43 -1.53
CA LEU A 362 -9.58 -4.16 -1.37
C LEU A 362 -9.22 -2.71 -1.76
N ASN A 363 -9.81 -2.17 -2.83
CA ASN A 363 -9.59 -0.77 -3.22
C ASN A 363 -9.97 0.19 -2.08
N ARG A 364 -11.08 -0.08 -1.38
CA ARG A 364 -11.54 0.71 -0.22
C ARG A 364 -10.60 0.58 0.98
N VAL A 365 -10.07 -0.63 1.23
CA VAL A 365 -9.13 -0.89 2.34
C VAL A 365 -7.80 -0.18 2.12
N TYR A 366 -7.32 -0.14 0.87
CA TYR A 366 -6.01 0.44 0.53
C TYR A 366 -6.05 1.92 0.18
N ASP A 367 -7.24 2.51 0.05
CA ASP A 367 -7.35 3.95 -0.18
C ASP A 367 -6.56 4.76 0.86
N ARG A 368 -5.73 5.70 0.37
CA ARG A 368 -4.85 6.55 1.17
C ARG A 368 -5.22 8.03 1.12
N TYR A 369 -6.20 8.36 0.32
CA TYR A 369 -6.53 9.75 0.02
C TYR A 369 -8.02 10.09 0.20
N GLY A 370 -8.82 9.19 0.77
CA GLY A 370 -10.27 9.35 0.89
C GLY A 370 -10.99 9.38 -0.46
N ALA A 371 -10.39 8.75 -1.45
CA ALA A 371 -10.86 8.77 -2.85
C ALA A 371 -10.84 7.37 -3.46
N PRO A 372 -11.52 6.37 -2.85
CA PRO A 372 -11.55 5.02 -3.40
C PRO A 372 -12.25 5.00 -4.76
N GLY A 373 -11.89 4.03 -5.60
CA GLY A 373 -12.57 3.89 -6.88
C GLY A 373 -12.06 2.73 -7.73
N PHE A 374 -12.83 2.49 -8.78
CA PHE A 374 -12.55 1.43 -9.76
C PHE A 374 -13.09 1.80 -11.14
N CYS A 375 -12.50 1.16 -12.17
CA CYS A 375 -12.92 1.29 -13.56
C CYS A 375 -13.04 -0.11 -14.18
N TRP A 376 -14.20 -0.51 -14.66
CA TRP A 376 -14.38 -1.81 -15.34
C TRP A 376 -13.94 -1.73 -16.79
N TYR A 377 -13.16 -2.71 -17.25
CA TYR A 377 -12.82 -2.92 -18.67
C TYR A 377 -13.43 -4.23 -19.20
N GLY A 378 -13.93 -4.20 -20.44
CA GLY A 378 -14.63 -5.35 -21.06
C GLY A 378 -16.09 -5.41 -20.66
N LEU A 379 -16.75 -4.26 -20.68
CA LEU A 379 -18.13 -4.06 -20.22
C LEU A 379 -19.13 -5.03 -20.88
N SER A 380 -19.01 -5.27 -22.18
CA SER A 380 -19.90 -6.19 -22.91
C SER A 380 -19.91 -7.59 -22.32
N THR A 381 -18.75 -8.11 -21.88
CA THR A 381 -18.68 -9.42 -21.19
C THR A 381 -19.36 -9.35 -19.82
N GLY A 382 -19.12 -8.25 -19.06
CA GLY A 382 -19.79 -8.03 -17.78
C GLY A 382 -21.30 -8.02 -17.90
N LEU A 383 -21.85 -7.25 -18.83
CA LEU A 383 -23.30 -7.16 -19.08
C LEU A 383 -23.90 -8.49 -19.60
N ALA A 384 -23.13 -9.27 -20.36
CA ALA A 384 -23.54 -10.60 -20.80
C ALA A 384 -23.51 -11.65 -19.68
N THR A 385 -22.77 -11.39 -18.59
CA THR A 385 -22.68 -12.31 -17.45
C THR A 385 -23.92 -12.20 -16.59
N ARG A 386 -24.75 -13.26 -16.61
CA ARG A 386 -26.03 -13.26 -15.89
C ARG A 386 -25.85 -12.97 -14.39
N GLY A 387 -26.57 -11.98 -13.91
CA GLY A 387 -26.58 -11.59 -12.48
C GLY A 387 -25.39 -10.75 -12.02
N PHE A 388 -24.49 -10.35 -12.92
CA PHE A 388 -23.33 -9.54 -12.54
C PHE A 388 -23.74 -8.18 -11.96
N ILE A 389 -24.61 -7.46 -12.65
CA ILE A 389 -25.08 -6.12 -12.20
C ILE A 389 -25.78 -6.22 -10.84
N ASP A 390 -26.68 -7.19 -10.66
CA ASP A 390 -27.36 -7.41 -9.39
C ASP A 390 -26.37 -7.79 -8.28
N HIS A 391 -25.39 -8.65 -8.59
CA HIS A 391 -24.36 -9.04 -7.62
C HIS A 391 -23.52 -7.83 -7.14
N ILE A 392 -23.14 -6.94 -8.03
CA ILE A 392 -22.37 -5.74 -7.65
C ILE A 392 -23.24 -4.78 -6.85
N HIS A 393 -24.46 -4.52 -7.28
CA HIS A 393 -25.42 -3.70 -6.54
C HIS A 393 -25.60 -4.23 -5.12
N ASP A 394 -25.99 -5.50 -4.97
CA ASP A 394 -26.39 -6.07 -3.68
C ASP A 394 -25.23 -6.28 -2.70
N ASN A 395 -23.97 -6.37 -3.18
CA ASN A 395 -22.82 -6.73 -2.32
C ASN A 395 -21.81 -5.60 -2.08
N VAL A 396 -21.71 -4.61 -2.97
CA VAL A 396 -20.67 -3.58 -2.85
C VAL A 396 -21.12 -2.17 -3.27
N CYS A 397 -22.23 -2.03 -4.01
CA CYS A 397 -22.75 -0.76 -4.50
C CYS A 397 -24.21 -0.52 -4.10
N GLN A 398 -24.62 -0.91 -2.89
CA GLN A 398 -26.01 -0.89 -2.39
C GLN A 398 -26.61 0.52 -2.34
N ALA A 399 -25.80 1.56 -2.26
CA ALA A 399 -26.24 2.95 -2.27
C ALA A 399 -25.49 3.73 -3.35
N PRO A 400 -26.05 4.84 -3.86
CA PRO A 400 -25.33 5.77 -4.71
C PRO A 400 -24.05 6.30 -4.05
N ALA A 401 -23.13 6.79 -4.86
CA ALA A 401 -21.94 7.47 -4.38
C ALA A 401 -21.68 8.72 -5.23
N ILE A 402 -21.12 9.75 -4.62
CA ILE A 402 -20.60 10.93 -5.31
C ILE A 402 -19.13 10.70 -5.70
N VAL A 403 -18.71 11.33 -6.78
CA VAL A 403 -17.31 11.25 -7.22
C VAL A 403 -16.41 11.92 -6.18
N PRO A 404 -15.19 11.38 -5.91
CA PRO A 404 -14.26 11.98 -4.97
C PRO A 404 -13.89 13.43 -5.32
N GLN A 405 -13.73 14.24 -4.29
CA GLN A 405 -13.38 15.65 -4.39
C GLN A 405 -11.91 15.81 -4.84
N MET A 406 -11.64 16.68 -5.78
CA MET A 406 -10.30 17.15 -6.11
C MET A 406 -9.81 18.17 -5.07
N THR A 407 -9.25 17.71 -3.97
CA THR A 407 -8.89 18.51 -2.80
C THR A 407 -7.84 19.60 -3.09
N TRP A 408 -7.09 19.48 -4.18
CA TRP A 408 -6.15 20.49 -4.67
C TRP A 408 -6.82 21.67 -5.41
N TYR A 409 -8.16 21.60 -5.65
CA TYR A 409 -8.99 22.67 -6.20
C TYR A 409 -10.13 23.05 -5.24
N ARG A 410 -9.83 23.15 -3.97
CA ARG A 410 -10.82 23.53 -2.98
C ARG A 410 -11.22 25.00 -3.11
N THR A 411 -12.40 25.33 -2.55
CA THR A 411 -12.88 26.69 -2.36
C THR A 411 -13.27 26.92 -0.91
N ASP A 412 -13.10 28.15 -0.43
CA ASP A 412 -13.61 28.58 0.88
C ASP A 412 -14.98 29.29 0.73
N GLU A 413 -15.54 29.37 -0.48
CA GLU A 413 -16.91 29.84 -0.69
C GLU A 413 -17.91 28.88 0.00
N CYS A 414 -19.03 29.44 0.48
CA CYS A 414 -20.13 28.65 1.03
C CYS A 414 -21.35 28.83 0.12
N LEU A 415 -21.60 27.83 -0.74
CA LEU A 415 -22.75 27.80 -1.64
C LEU A 415 -23.88 26.97 -1.03
N TYR A 416 -25.13 27.40 -1.21
CA TYR A 416 -26.30 26.64 -0.79
C TYR A 416 -27.51 26.95 -1.66
N VAL A 417 -28.36 25.95 -1.83
CA VAL A 417 -29.64 26.09 -2.54
C VAL A 417 -30.68 26.84 -1.70
N SER A 418 -31.67 27.42 -2.36
CA SER A 418 -32.83 28.00 -1.70
C SER A 418 -34.13 27.50 -2.33
N ASN A 419 -35.27 27.80 -1.69
CA ASN A 419 -36.60 27.49 -2.19
C ASN A 419 -36.78 26.03 -2.66
N ILE A 420 -36.32 25.05 -1.84
CA ILE A 420 -36.52 23.65 -2.15
C ILE A 420 -38.01 23.32 -2.06
N GLN A 421 -38.57 22.67 -3.09
CA GLN A 421 -39.96 22.30 -3.20
C GLN A 421 -40.11 20.83 -3.59
N ASP A 422 -40.92 20.11 -2.84
CA ASP A 422 -41.40 18.78 -3.20
C ASP A 422 -42.65 18.91 -4.08
N LYS A 423 -42.61 18.35 -5.30
CA LYS A 423 -43.70 18.32 -6.26
C LYS A 423 -44.35 16.94 -6.35
N GLY A 424 -44.02 16.04 -5.42
CA GLY A 424 -44.52 14.67 -5.37
C GLY A 424 -43.69 13.69 -6.18
N SER A 425 -43.57 13.88 -7.49
CA SER A 425 -42.73 13.04 -8.36
C SER A 425 -41.32 13.54 -8.56
N TYR A 426 -41.02 14.80 -8.22
CA TYR A 426 -39.70 15.39 -8.34
C TYR A 426 -39.52 16.54 -7.35
N LEU A 427 -38.25 16.86 -7.09
CA LEU A 427 -37.84 18.04 -6.31
C LEU A 427 -37.38 19.16 -7.26
N THR A 428 -37.55 20.42 -6.78
CA THR A 428 -36.99 21.61 -7.46
C THR A 428 -36.35 22.51 -6.41
N TRP A 429 -35.40 23.32 -6.81
CA TRP A 429 -34.76 24.34 -5.98
C TRP A 429 -34.22 25.52 -6.82
N ASP A 430 -33.89 26.61 -6.15
CA ASP A 430 -33.19 27.73 -6.77
C ASP A 430 -31.69 27.53 -6.64
N ALA A 431 -30.97 27.56 -7.76
CA ALA A 431 -29.52 27.42 -7.84
C ALA A 431 -28.83 28.74 -7.40
N PRO A 432 -27.73 28.66 -6.61
CA PRO A 432 -26.96 29.85 -6.23
C PRO A 432 -26.09 30.43 -7.36
N ALA A 433 -25.72 29.63 -8.34
CA ALA A 433 -24.91 29.98 -9.50
C ALA A 433 -25.13 28.98 -10.65
N ASP A 434 -24.58 29.29 -11.81
CA ASP A 434 -24.57 28.41 -12.97
C ASP A 434 -23.49 27.32 -12.85
N ASN A 435 -23.60 26.31 -13.69
CA ASN A 435 -22.61 25.24 -13.85
C ASN A 435 -22.30 24.45 -12.56
N LEU A 436 -23.34 24.22 -11.76
CA LEU A 436 -23.28 23.44 -10.53
C LEU A 436 -23.94 22.07 -10.70
N ARG A 437 -23.59 21.16 -9.80
CA ARG A 437 -24.28 19.89 -9.58
C ARG A 437 -24.90 19.91 -8.18
N TYR A 438 -25.69 18.91 -7.87
CA TYR A 438 -26.40 18.86 -6.59
C TYR A 438 -26.38 17.41 -6.06
N VAL A 439 -26.36 17.27 -4.74
CA VAL A 439 -26.49 16.00 -4.03
C VAL A 439 -27.81 16.00 -3.29
N ILE A 440 -28.59 14.95 -3.46
CA ILE A 440 -29.94 14.85 -2.92
C ILE A 440 -30.02 13.73 -1.88
N TYR A 441 -30.64 14.04 -0.76
CA TYR A 441 -30.84 13.15 0.38
C TYR A 441 -32.31 13.01 0.75
N ALA A 442 -32.72 11.80 1.18
CA ALA A 442 -34.00 11.54 1.84
C ALA A 442 -33.74 11.08 3.29
N ILE A 443 -33.92 11.96 4.23
CA ILE A 443 -33.52 11.75 5.63
C ILE A 443 -34.76 11.45 6.47
N PRO A 444 -34.84 10.31 7.18
CA PRO A 444 -35.90 10.09 8.17
C PRO A 444 -35.95 11.26 9.18
N GLU A 445 -37.13 11.79 9.46
CA GLU A 445 -37.30 12.98 10.34
C GLU A 445 -36.66 12.74 11.73
N ASN A 446 -36.72 11.52 12.25
CA ASN A 446 -36.13 11.16 13.55
C ASN A 446 -34.59 11.04 13.50
N GLN A 447 -33.97 11.10 12.32
CA GLN A 447 -32.51 11.07 12.11
C GLN A 447 -31.93 12.45 11.80
N LEU A 448 -32.80 13.44 11.57
CA LEU A 448 -32.35 14.79 11.25
C LEU A 448 -31.56 15.39 12.44
N GLY A 449 -30.33 15.88 12.12
CA GLY A 449 -29.42 16.44 13.12
C GLY A 449 -28.71 15.38 14.00
N GLN A 450 -28.83 14.11 13.66
CA GLN A 450 -27.98 13.07 14.24
C GLN A 450 -26.62 13.06 13.58
N HIS A 451 -25.64 12.51 14.27
CA HIS A 451 -24.27 12.39 13.76
C HIS A 451 -24.23 11.53 12.49
N GLY A 452 -23.51 12.01 11.46
CA GLY A 452 -23.27 11.29 10.21
C GLY A 452 -24.46 11.20 9.24
N THR A 453 -25.54 11.94 9.45
CA THR A 453 -26.77 11.85 8.65
C THR A 453 -26.54 12.05 7.15
N VAL A 454 -25.83 13.11 6.75
CA VAL A 454 -25.42 13.35 5.33
C VAL A 454 -23.94 13.07 5.10
N GLY A 455 -23.20 12.64 6.09
CA GLY A 455 -21.79 12.25 6.00
C GLY A 455 -21.56 10.85 5.42
N THR A 456 -22.61 10.02 5.37
CA THR A 456 -22.59 8.64 4.85
C THR A 456 -23.43 8.51 3.58
N SER A 457 -23.37 7.36 2.92
CA SER A 457 -24.21 7.03 1.76
C SER A 457 -25.64 6.60 2.15
N GLN A 458 -25.95 6.46 3.43
CA GLN A 458 -27.19 5.83 3.93
C GLN A 458 -28.48 6.48 3.41
N TYR A 459 -28.49 7.81 3.32
CA TYR A 459 -29.66 8.58 2.89
C TYR A 459 -29.46 9.29 1.57
N LEU A 460 -28.39 8.98 0.85
CA LEU A 460 -28.07 9.53 -0.44
C LEU A 460 -28.97 8.95 -1.52
N LEU A 461 -29.75 9.79 -2.22
CA LEU A 461 -30.58 9.38 -3.35
C LEU A 461 -29.86 9.46 -4.69
N GLY A 462 -28.90 10.34 -4.85
CA GLY A 462 -28.14 10.55 -6.07
C GLY A 462 -27.65 11.98 -6.28
N THR A 463 -27.21 12.26 -7.50
CA THR A 463 -26.73 13.57 -7.94
C THR A 463 -27.55 14.08 -9.12
N SER A 464 -27.58 15.41 -9.30
CA SER A 464 -28.22 16.04 -10.46
C SER A 464 -27.32 17.12 -11.07
N TYR A 465 -27.36 17.27 -12.38
CA TYR A 465 -26.72 18.35 -13.14
C TYR A 465 -27.67 19.54 -13.38
N THR A 466 -28.92 19.42 -12.92
CA THR A 466 -29.95 20.47 -13.05
C THR A 466 -30.53 20.78 -11.67
N ASN A 467 -31.29 21.88 -11.57
CA ASN A 467 -32.00 22.25 -10.33
C ASN A 467 -33.32 21.49 -10.12
N THR A 468 -33.39 20.25 -10.64
CA THR A 468 -34.53 19.32 -10.46
C THR A 468 -33.98 17.91 -10.22
N PHE A 469 -34.77 17.05 -9.55
CA PHE A 469 -34.43 15.67 -9.32
C PHE A 469 -35.68 14.79 -9.25
N GLU A 470 -35.74 13.77 -10.13
CA GLU A 470 -36.87 12.82 -10.20
C GLU A 470 -36.82 11.86 -9.00
N LEU A 471 -37.98 11.69 -8.34
CA LEU A 471 -38.14 10.77 -7.20
C LEU A 471 -38.66 9.40 -7.61
N GLU A 472 -39.28 9.29 -8.80
CA GLU A 472 -39.82 8.02 -9.29
C GLU A 472 -38.67 6.98 -9.47
N GLY A 473 -38.86 5.78 -8.92
CA GLY A 473 -37.86 4.70 -8.97
C GLY A 473 -36.69 4.85 -8.02
N LYS A 474 -36.65 5.88 -7.14
CA LYS A 474 -35.62 6.01 -6.13
C LYS A 474 -36.00 5.26 -4.86
N GLU A 475 -35.02 4.66 -4.19
CA GLU A 475 -35.23 3.89 -2.96
C GLU A 475 -35.41 4.83 -1.76
N ILE A 476 -36.65 5.16 -1.47
CA ILE A 476 -37.05 5.92 -0.27
C ILE A 476 -37.67 4.94 0.73
N ILE A 477 -37.31 5.04 2.01
CA ILE A 477 -37.78 4.12 3.06
C ILE A 477 -39.30 4.23 3.19
N GLU A 478 -40.03 3.19 2.77
CA GLU A 478 -41.49 3.17 2.75
C GLU A 478 -42.08 3.25 4.16
N GLY A 479 -43.08 4.10 4.33
CA GLY A 479 -43.84 4.25 5.59
C GLY A 479 -43.10 5.03 6.71
N VAL A 480 -41.93 5.58 6.43
CA VAL A 480 -41.18 6.44 7.34
C VAL A 480 -41.28 7.89 6.85
N PRO A 481 -41.72 8.86 7.66
CA PRO A 481 -41.65 10.27 7.29
C PRO A 481 -40.22 10.71 7.01
N VAL A 482 -39.98 11.26 5.83
CA VAL A 482 -38.67 11.76 5.41
C VAL A 482 -38.72 13.24 5.13
N THR A 483 -37.62 13.93 5.40
CA THR A 483 -37.34 15.28 4.87
C THR A 483 -36.29 15.19 3.80
N PHE A 484 -36.49 15.94 2.71
CA PHE A 484 -35.48 16.03 1.66
C PHE A 484 -34.48 17.13 1.97
N ALA A 485 -33.20 16.84 1.65
CA ALA A 485 -32.14 17.83 1.72
C ALA A 485 -31.35 17.86 0.42
N VAL A 486 -30.90 19.05 0.05
CA VAL A 486 -30.12 19.29 -1.16
C VAL A 486 -28.85 20.03 -0.79
N ALA A 487 -27.69 19.48 -1.22
CA ALA A 487 -26.39 20.11 -1.14
C ALA A 487 -25.93 20.56 -2.52
N VAL A 488 -25.26 21.70 -2.59
CA VAL A 488 -24.53 22.07 -3.81
C VAL A 488 -23.28 21.20 -3.94
N LEU A 489 -23.01 20.76 -5.15
CA LEU A 489 -21.79 20.06 -5.53
C LEU A 489 -21.18 20.83 -6.70
N ASP A 490 -20.00 21.43 -6.52
CA ASP A 490 -19.34 22.08 -7.65
C ASP A 490 -18.70 21.05 -8.61
N ARG A 491 -18.14 21.54 -9.70
CA ARG A 491 -17.52 20.70 -10.73
C ARG A 491 -16.16 20.12 -10.29
N PHE A 492 -15.57 20.60 -9.19
CA PHE A 492 -14.37 20.03 -8.57
C PHE A 492 -14.69 18.93 -7.55
N GLY A 493 -15.97 18.63 -7.32
CA GLY A 493 -16.43 17.67 -6.33
C GLY A 493 -16.51 18.24 -4.91
N ASN A 494 -16.36 19.57 -4.72
CA ASN A 494 -16.62 20.18 -3.42
C ASN A 494 -18.13 20.13 -3.14
N GLU A 495 -18.52 19.38 -2.13
CA GLU A 495 -19.88 19.38 -1.61
C GLU A 495 -19.99 20.44 -0.52
N PHE A 496 -21.03 21.24 -0.58
CA PHE A 496 -21.35 22.28 0.39
C PHE A 496 -22.40 21.81 1.39
N PRO A 497 -22.61 22.51 2.51
CA PRO A 497 -23.60 22.09 3.51
C PRO A 497 -25.00 21.93 2.92
N ALA A 498 -25.64 20.79 3.22
CA ALA A 498 -26.98 20.48 2.75
C ALA A 498 -28.03 21.34 3.45
N ARG A 499 -29.10 21.70 2.73
CA ARG A 499 -30.29 22.37 3.26
C ARG A 499 -31.50 21.47 3.13
N THR A 500 -32.34 21.47 4.16
CA THR A 500 -33.64 20.80 4.14
C THR A 500 -34.72 21.69 3.55
N ILE A 501 -35.82 21.06 3.11
CA ILE A 501 -36.98 21.73 2.51
C ILE A 501 -37.62 22.79 3.44
N ASP A 502 -37.69 22.52 4.74
CA ASP A 502 -38.34 23.36 5.73
C ASP A 502 -37.40 24.29 6.50
N ASN A 503 -36.22 24.54 5.97
CA ASN A 503 -35.21 25.26 6.71
C ASN A 503 -35.42 26.78 6.70
N SER A 504 -35.79 27.31 7.86
CA SER A 504 -35.84 28.75 8.13
C SER A 504 -34.62 29.30 8.89
N ALA A 505 -33.82 28.43 9.53
CA ALA A 505 -32.67 28.81 10.35
C ALA A 505 -31.35 28.40 9.69
N TRP A 506 -30.44 29.35 9.48
CA TRP A 506 -29.10 29.16 9.05
C TRP A 506 -28.14 29.66 10.13
N GLY A 507 -27.23 28.80 10.55
CA GLY A 507 -26.25 29.09 11.62
C GLY A 507 -24.87 28.63 11.27
N LYS A 508 -23.98 28.59 12.24
CA LYS A 508 -22.65 27.99 12.10
C LYS A 508 -22.57 26.68 12.88
N SER A 509 -21.84 25.70 12.34
CA SER A 509 -21.47 24.50 13.05
C SER A 509 -20.58 24.85 14.25
N ASP A 510 -20.63 24.06 15.31
CA ASP A 510 -19.68 24.21 16.41
C ASP A 510 -18.30 23.73 15.95
N ALA A 511 -17.25 24.42 16.43
CA ALA A 511 -15.88 24.05 16.14
C ALA A 511 -15.49 22.80 16.92
N ALA A 512 -14.78 21.87 16.30
CA ALA A 512 -14.22 20.70 16.99
C ALA A 512 -13.08 21.10 17.93
N THR A 513 -12.97 20.45 19.09
CA THR A 513 -11.83 20.57 20.01
C THR A 513 -10.81 19.50 19.67
N LEU A 514 -9.62 19.90 19.20
CA LEU A 514 -8.55 18.98 18.84
C LEU A 514 -7.91 18.34 20.09
N THR A 515 -7.72 17.02 20.09
CA THR A 515 -7.22 16.27 21.26
C THR A 515 -5.84 15.64 21.01
N TYR A 516 -5.58 15.04 19.84
CA TYR A 516 -4.29 14.44 19.54
C TYR A 516 -3.98 14.56 18.05
N PRO A 517 -2.71 14.91 17.68
CA PRO A 517 -1.65 15.41 18.55
C PRO A 517 -2.03 16.76 19.20
N SER A 518 -1.63 16.97 20.47
CA SER A 518 -1.80 18.28 21.08
C SER A 518 -0.85 19.31 20.45
N ASP A 519 -1.18 20.58 20.55
CA ASP A 519 -0.38 21.64 19.94
C ASP A 519 1.09 21.62 20.43
N GLY A 520 2.03 21.65 19.47
CA GLY A 520 3.47 21.58 19.71
C GLY A 520 4.00 20.20 20.11
N ALA A 521 3.19 19.14 20.09
CA ALA A 521 3.63 17.80 20.48
C ALA A 521 4.52 17.14 19.42
N ASN A 522 5.30 16.12 19.83
CA ASN A 522 5.87 15.14 18.90
C ASN A 522 4.82 14.06 18.63
N ALA A 523 4.63 13.72 17.36
CA ALA A 523 3.70 12.67 16.95
C ALA A 523 4.36 11.69 15.98
N LEU A 524 4.01 10.41 16.13
CA LEU A 524 4.53 9.36 15.24
C LEU A 524 4.06 9.55 13.80
N ILE A 525 4.94 9.23 12.86
CA ILE A 525 4.63 9.09 11.45
C ILE A 525 4.66 7.59 11.10
N PRO A 526 3.58 7.03 10.52
CA PRO A 526 2.29 7.63 10.14
C PRO A 526 1.44 8.08 11.35
N CYS A 527 0.64 9.11 11.13
CA CYS A 527 0.00 9.84 12.22
C CYS A 527 -1.46 9.44 12.44
N TYR A 528 -1.84 9.36 13.70
CA TYR A 528 -3.23 9.28 14.16
C TYR A 528 -3.65 10.66 14.68
N PHE A 529 -4.89 11.06 14.38
CA PHE A 529 -5.47 12.34 14.80
C PHE A 529 -6.80 12.07 15.48
N SER A 530 -7.11 12.84 16.51
CA SER A 530 -8.41 12.77 17.19
C SER A 530 -8.86 14.14 17.68
N TRP A 531 -10.18 14.31 17.79
CA TRP A 531 -10.87 15.48 18.33
C TRP A 531 -12.12 15.06 19.06
N GLU A 532 -12.70 15.98 19.83
CA GLU A 532 -13.99 15.74 20.49
C GLU A 532 -15.12 15.73 19.45
N ALA A 533 -16.01 14.76 19.55
CA ALA A 533 -17.19 14.68 18.70
C ALA A 533 -18.09 15.91 18.90
N VAL A 534 -18.46 16.57 17.83
CA VAL A 534 -19.37 17.71 17.83
C VAL A 534 -20.80 17.21 17.68
N ALA A 535 -21.69 17.65 18.58
CA ALA A 535 -23.10 17.24 18.56
C ALA A 535 -23.78 17.72 17.25
N GLY A 536 -24.43 16.79 16.54
CA GLY A 536 -25.09 17.07 15.26
C GLY A 536 -24.14 17.33 14.10
N ALA A 537 -22.85 16.98 14.21
CA ALA A 537 -21.95 16.99 13.07
C ALA A 537 -22.28 15.83 12.12
N ASP A 538 -22.40 16.11 10.85
CA ASP A 538 -22.58 15.13 9.78
C ASP A 538 -21.26 14.51 9.36
N SER A 539 -20.22 15.34 9.22
CA SER A 539 -18.88 14.93 8.87
C SER A 539 -17.85 15.97 9.31
N TYR A 540 -16.59 15.58 9.19
CA TYR A 540 -15.42 16.42 9.43
C TYR A 540 -14.50 16.38 8.23
N PHE A 541 -13.93 17.52 7.87
CA PHE A 541 -12.83 17.61 6.90
C PHE A 541 -11.53 17.80 7.67
N PHE A 542 -10.77 16.73 7.77
CA PHE A 542 -9.42 16.77 8.31
C PHE A 542 -8.49 17.44 7.31
N GLN A 543 -7.67 18.38 7.74
CA GLN A 543 -6.69 19.08 6.91
C GLN A 543 -5.31 19.03 7.55
N LEU A 544 -4.29 18.78 6.74
CA LEU A 544 -2.88 18.77 7.10
C LEU A 544 -2.12 19.70 6.15
N SER A 545 -1.21 20.52 6.71
CA SER A 545 -0.42 21.50 5.95
C SER A 545 0.99 21.63 6.51
N LYS A 546 1.94 21.98 5.62
CA LYS A 546 3.28 22.47 6.00
C LYS A 546 3.27 23.96 6.36
N SER A 547 2.17 24.66 6.08
CA SER A 547 2.01 26.10 6.35
C SER A 547 1.01 26.34 7.47
N ALA A 548 1.40 27.15 8.46
CA ALA A 548 0.56 27.45 9.63
C ALA A 548 -0.72 28.21 9.28
N ASP A 549 -0.72 28.97 8.21
CA ASP A 549 -1.86 29.77 7.71
C ASP A 549 -2.78 28.99 6.76
N PHE A 550 -2.43 27.73 6.45
CA PHE A 550 -3.14 26.93 5.44
C PHE A 550 -3.27 27.60 4.08
N SER A 551 -2.32 28.46 3.70
CA SER A 551 -2.23 28.99 2.33
C SER A 551 -2.09 27.88 1.28
N THR A 552 -1.54 26.75 1.68
CA THR A 552 -1.61 25.46 1.00
C THR A 552 -2.20 24.41 1.93
N VAL A 553 -2.96 23.46 1.39
CA VAL A 553 -3.41 22.25 2.09
C VAL A 553 -2.78 21.08 1.40
N ASP A 554 -1.86 20.40 2.10
CA ASP A 554 -1.09 19.29 1.52
C ASP A 554 -1.89 17.99 1.54
N TYR A 555 -2.84 17.84 2.48
CA TYR A 555 -3.74 16.70 2.58
C TYR A 555 -5.09 17.11 3.14
N GLU A 556 -6.19 16.67 2.51
CA GLU A 556 -7.56 16.84 3.01
C GLU A 556 -8.34 15.54 2.80
N CYS A 557 -9.12 15.15 3.80
CA CYS A 557 -10.04 14.01 3.70
C CYS A 557 -11.28 14.22 4.54
N GLU A 558 -12.45 13.82 4.01
CA GLU A 558 -13.71 13.80 4.75
C GLU A 558 -13.83 12.50 5.57
N THR A 559 -14.25 12.61 6.83
CA THR A 559 -14.54 11.49 7.71
C THR A 559 -15.80 11.77 8.54
N VAL A 560 -16.56 10.75 8.89
CA VAL A 560 -17.66 10.86 9.86
C VAL A 560 -17.17 10.65 11.29
N ASP A 561 -16.09 9.92 11.48
CA ASP A 561 -15.53 9.65 12.80
C ASP A 561 -14.73 10.85 13.34
N PRO A 562 -14.75 11.10 14.67
CA PRO A 562 -13.94 12.15 15.29
C PRO A 562 -12.47 11.75 15.43
N THR A 563 -12.00 10.88 14.53
CA THR A 563 -10.63 10.37 14.45
C THR A 563 -10.24 10.19 13.00
N PHE A 564 -8.95 10.34 12.73
CA PHE A 564 -8.42 10.09 11.40
C PHE A 564 -7.01 9.51 11.47
N TYR A 565 -6.73 8.55 10.61
CA TYR A 565 -5.41 7.94 10.47
C TYR A 565 -4.84 8.26 9.08
N VAL A 566 -3.79 9.05 9.08
CA VAL A 566 -3.01 9.30 7.88
C VAL A 566 -2.01 8.16 7.74
N GLY A 567 -2.22 7.28 6.77
CA GLY A 567 -1.33 6.16 6.47
C GLY A 567 0.07 6.60 6.05
N LYS A 568 0.89 5.68 5.53
CA LYS A 568 2.25 6.00 5.07
C LYS A 568 2.19 7.03 3.94
N ILE A 569 2.51 8.28 4.26
CA ILE A 569 2.70 9.37 3.30
C ILE A 569 4.19 9.71 3.30
N TYR A 570 4.87 9.50 2.18
CA TYR A 570 6.33 9.64 2.08
C TYR A 570 6.85 11.06 2.26
N TRP A 571 5.98 12.10 2.14
CA TRP A 571 6.37 13.49 2.36
C TRP A 571 6.25 13.94 3.83
N LEU A 572 5.73 13.10 4.73
CA LEU A 572 5.83 13.31 6.16
C LEU A 572 7.22 12.86 6.62
N GLU A 573 8.01 13.80 7.11
CA GLU A 573 9.40 13.59 7.50
C GLU A 573 9.57 13.76 9.01
N SER A 574 10.52 13.04 9.60
CA SER A 574 10.84 13.22 11.01
C SER A 574 11.55 14.55 11.25
N ASN A 575 11.30 15.16 12.39
CA ASN A 575 11.82 16.46 12.80
C ASN A 575 11.31 17.66 12.02
N GLU A 576 10.32 17.46 11.13
CA GLU A 576 9.62 18.54 10.44
C GLU A 576 8.32 18.89 11.17
N THR A 577 7.95 20.16 11.12
CA THR A 577 6.73 20.67 11.77
C THR A 577 5.58 20.72 10.76
N TYR A 578 4.44 20.19 11.17
CA TYR A 578 3.20 20.18 10.42
C TYR A 578 2.09 20.83 11.22
N TYR A 579 1.08 21.34 10.50
CA TYR A 579 -0.10 21.98 11.07
C TYR A 579 -1.34 21.23 10.67
N TRP A 580 -2.29 21.09 11.56
CA TRP A 580 -3.54 20.40 11.28
C TRP A 580 -4.73 21.09 11.92
N ARG A 581 -5.86 20.93 11.27
CA ARG A 581 -7.16 21.44 11.75
C ARG A 581 -8.28 20.57 11.20
N VAL A 582 -9.47 20.77 11.75
CA VAL A 582 -10.68 20.08 11.35
C VAL A 582 -11.76 21.10 11.03
N ARG A 583 -12.47 20.91 9.92
CA ARG A 583 -13.64 21.68 9.54
C ARG A 583 -14.89 20.83 9.81
N THR A 584 -15.74 21.27 10.73
CA THR A 584 -17.00 20.59 11.09
C THR A 584 -18.11 20.96 10.12
N ARG A 585 -18.79 19.97 9.59
CA ARG A 585 -19.98 20.11 8.73
C ARG A 585 -21.22 19.63 9.45
N SER A 586 -22.31 20.41 9.36
CA SER A 586 -23.64 20.02 9.84
C SER A 586 -24.71 20.53 8.88
N ILE A 587 -25.78 19.75 8.72
CA ILE A 587 -26.92 20.12 7.89
C ILE A 587 -27.53 21.47 8.35
N ASN A 588 -27.94 22.32 7.42
CA ASN A 588 -28.53 23.64 7.69
C ASN A 588 -27.58 24.62 8.41
N LYS A 589 -26.25 24.42 8.35
CA LYS A 589 -25.25 25.30 8.99
C LYS A 589 -24.06 25.53 8.06
N GLU A 590 -23.42 26.69 8.21
CA GLU A 590 -22.09 26.93 7.63
C GLU A 590 -21.04 26.07 8.33
N ASP A 591 -20.05 25.58 7.56
CA ASP A 591 -18.91 24.87 8.10
C ASP A 591 -18.08 25.78 9.03
N THR A 592 -17.51 25.20 10.08
CA THR A 592 -16.65 25.92 11.03
C THR A 592 -15.33 25.19 11.25
N TYR A 593 -14.21 25.93 11.18
CA TYR A 593 -12.89 25.38 11.47
C TYR A 593 -12.60 25.34 12.98
N SER A 594 -11.89 24.31 13.41
CA SER A 594 -11.24 24.24 14.72
C SER A 594 -10.11 25.27 14.83
N ALA A 595 -9.54 25.43 16.01
CA ALA A 595 -8.20 25.96 16.16
C ALA A 595 -7.20 25.14 15.33
N VAL A 596 -6.02 25.71 15.06
CA VAL A 596 -4.91 25.03 14.40
C VAL A 596 -3.99 24.46 15.48
N ASN A 597 -3.68 23.18 15.42
CA ASN A 597 -2.61 22.57 16.20
C ASN A 597 -1.40 22.32 15.30
N SER A 598 -0.21 22.35 15.90
CA SER A 598 1.04 21.93 15.28
C SER A 598 1.56 20.64 15.91
N PHE A 599 2.37 19.89 15.15
CA PHE A 599 3.15 18.77 15.69
C PHE A 599 4.47 18.62 14.94
N THR A 600 5.46 18.06 15.62
CA THR A 600 6.71 17.64 14.97
C THR A 600 6.65 16.14 14.70
N GLY A 601 6.90 15.74 13.46
CA GLY A 601 6.91 14.33 13.07
C GLY A 601 8.04 13.56 13.73
N SER A 602 7.79 12.33 14.18
CA SER A 602 8.79 11.40 14.65
C SER A 602 8.56 10.00 14.07
N LEU A 603 9.63 9.32 13.68
CA LEU A 603 9.53 7.92 13.26
C LEU A 603 9.44 7.02 14.49
N PHE A 604 8.66 5.96 14.39
CA PHE A 604 8.67 4.91 15.40
C PHE A 604 9.90 4.04 15.21
N GLY A 605 10.77 3.99 16.22
CA GLY A 605 12.04 3.31 16.11
C GLY A 605 12.41 2.49 17.34
N ILE A 606 13.47 1.70 17.19
CA ILE A 606 14.18 1.06 18.30
C ILE A 606 15.14 2.11 18.89
N VAL A 607 14.97 2.41 20.15
CA VAL A 607 15.81 3.34 20.92
C VAL A 607 17.05 2.62 21.44
N SER A 608 16.91 1.36 21.84
CA SER A 608 17.99 0.49 22.28
C SER A 608 17.69 -0.96 21.95
N PRO A 609 18.65 -1.69 21.34
CA PRO A 609 20.01 -1.27 20.96
C PRO A 609 20.00 -0.30 19.78
N VAL A 610 21.08 0.44 19.59
CA VAL A 610 21.33 1.16 18.35
C VAL A 610 22.01 0.23 17.33
N ALA A 611 22.04 0.66 16.05
CA ALA A 611 22.60 -0.15 14.98
C ALA A 611 24.07 -0.54 15.25
N ASP A 612 24.38 -1.83 15.05
CA ASP A 612 25.69 -2.47 15.24
C ASP A 612 26.21 -2.45 16.68
N ASP A 613 25.37 -2.16 17.68
CA ASP A 613 25.72 -2.32 19.10
C ASP A 613 26.16 -3.75 19.44
N THR A 614 27.05 -3.85 20.45
CA THR A 614 27.36 -5.11 21.12
C THR A 614 26.81 -5.08 22.53
N ILE A 615 25.85 -5.93 22.83
CA ILE A 615 25.05 -5.93 24.07
C ILE A 615 25.04 -7.32 24.73
N SER A 616 24.61 -7.42 25.99
CA SER A 616 24.48 -8.69 26.70
C SER A 616 23.53 -9.67 26.00
N THR A 617 23.56 -10.95 26.41
CA THR A 617 22.60 -11.96 25.92
C THR A 617 21.21 -11.84 26.54
N THR A 618 21.04 -10.95 27.53
CA THR A 618 19.77 -10.66 28.21
C THR A 618 19.47 -9.13 28.18
N PRO A 619 19.45 -8.49 26.97
CA PRO A 619 19.29 -7.07 26.86
C PRO A 619 17.87 -6.63 27.19
N THR A 620 17.72 -5.38 27.59
CA THR A 620 16.42 -4.70 27.53
C THR A 620 16.32 -3.97 26.20
N ILE A 621 15.40 -4.39 25.36
CA ILE A 621 15.03 -3.72 24.11
C ILE A 621 14.06 -2.58 24.44
N ILE A 622 14.30 -1.40 23.90
CA ILE A 622 13.48 -0.20 24.12
C ILE A 622 13.11 0.37 22.76
N CYS A 623 11.83 0.69 22.55
CA CYS A 623 11.35 1.43 21.40
C CYS A 623 10.74 2.76 21.83
N ASP A 624 10.38 3.61 20.87
CA ASP A 624 9.71 4.87 21.15
C ASP A 624 8.37 4.64 21.87
N SER A 625 8.05 5.56 22.77
CA SER A 625 6.78 5.56 23.49
C SER A 625 5.71 6.33 22.71
N VAL A 626 4.52 5.75 22.64
CA VAL A 626 3.34 6.41 22.08
C VAL A 626 2.49 6.97 23.21
N ALA A 627 2.14 8.25 23.15
CA ALA A 627 1.33 8.91 24.19
C ALA A 627 -0.17 8.58 24.05
N ILE A 628 -0.52 7.28 23.96
CA ILE A 628 -1.88 6.75 23.85
C ILE A 628 -2.05 5.62 24.86
N ASN A 629 -3.10 5.69 25.67
CA ASN A 629 -3.28 4.85 26.87
C ASN A 629 -3.44 3.34 26.58
N ASP A 630 -3.88 2.93 25.42
CA ASP A 630 -4.15 1.53 25.04
C ASP A 630 -3.11 0.97 24.06
N ALA A 631 -1.95 1.64 23.91
CA ALA A 631 -0.89 1.18 23.04
C ALA A 631 -0.34 -0.19 23.47
N GLN A 632 -0.28 -1.13 22.55
CA GLN A 632 0.30 -2.46 22.72
C GLN A 632 1.55 -2.59 21.84
N TYR A 633 2.62 -3.08 22.42
CA TYR A 633 3.89 -3.25 21.72
C TYR A 633 4.17 -4.73 21.49
N THR A 634 4.66 -5.07 20.30
CA THR A 634 5.17 -6.41 19.98
C THR A 634 6.64 -6.26 19.61
N PHE A 635 7.51 -7.03 20.23
CA PHE A 635 8.93 -7.08 19.94
C PHE A 635 9.26 -8.41 19.27
N GLU A 636 10.03 -8.35 18.19
CA GLU A 636 10.50 -9.52 17.47
C GLU A 636 12.02 -9.44 17.29
N ILE A 637 12.71 -10.55 17.52
CA ILE A 637 14.14 -10.70 17.24
C ILE A 637 14.34 -11.88 16.30
N ALA A 638 15.18 -11.69 15.28
CA ALA A 638 15.45 -12.69 14.27
C ALA A 638 16.95 -12.83 14.00
N THR A 639 17.35 -13.97 13.44
CA THR A 639 18.71 -14.24 12.95
C THR A 639 18.96 -13.71 11.54
N ALA A 640 17.90 -13.33 10.83
CA ALA A 640 17.95 -12.78 9.47
C ALA A 640 17.08 -11.51 9.36
N GLN A 641 17.50 -10.56 8.53
CA GLN A 641 16.78 -9.30 8.29
C GLN A 641 15.40 -9.50 7.65
N SER A 642 15.19 -10.62 6.96
CA SER A 642 13.91 -10.94 6.34
C SER A 642 12.78 -11.21 7.33
N PHE A 643 13.09 -11.51 8.60
CA PHE A 643 12.10 -11.95 9.60
C PHE A 643 11.22 -13.11 9.10
N ALA A 644 11.79 -14.02 8.28
CA ALA A 644 11.12 -15.25 7.92
C ALA A 644 10.78 -16.05 9.19
N GLU A 645 9.69 -16.81 9.18
CA GLU A 645 9.16 -17.51 10.36
C GLU A 645 10.20 -18.39 11.06
N ASP A 646 11.05 -19.06 10.28
CA ASP A 646 12.14 -19.92 10.76
C ASP A 646 13.36 -19.15 11.29
N ALA A 647 13.45 -17.86 10.98
CA ALA A 647 14.53 -16.98 11.46
C ALA A 647 14.18 -16.26 12.78
N ILE A 648 12.90 -16.19 13.15
CA ILE A 648 12.45 -15.50 14.36
C ILE A 648 12.82 -16.36 15.59
N VAL A 649 13.60 -15.79 16.50
CA VAL A 649 14.04 -16.47 17.73
C VAL A 649 13.29 -15.98 18.98
N PHE A 650 12.62 -14.82 18.88
CA PHE A 650 11.86 -14.27 19.99
C PHE A 650 10.72 -13.41 19.49
N THR A 651 9.54 -13.58 20.07
CA THR A 651 8.37 -12.71 19.89
C THR A 651 7.68 -12.54 21.24
N ALA A 652 7.39 -11.31 21.63
CA ALA A 652 6.63 -11.03 22.85
C ALA A 652 5.85 -9.71 22.76
N ASN A 653 4.73 -9.69 23.45
CA ASN A 653 3.88 -8.50 23.61
C ASN A 653 4.15 -7.81 24.94
N ALA A 654 4.08 -6.48 24.96
CA ALA A 654 4.26 -5.65 26.14
C ALA A 654 3.30 -4.46 26.11
N VAL A 655 2.89 -3.99 27.28
CA VAL A 655 2.12 -2.72 27.44
C VAL A 655 3.03 -1.52 27.60
N ALA A 656 4.32 -1.74 27.88
CA ALA A 656 5.34 -0.69 27.95
C ALA A 656 6.24 -0.72 26.71
N PRO A 657 6.86 0.40 26.30
CA PRO A 657 7.72 0.47 25.12
C PRO A 657 9.10 -0.18 25.36
N ARG A 658 9.14 -1.28 26.12
CA ARG A 658 10.36 -2.01 26.44
C ARG A 658 10.08 -3.45 26.83
N ILE A 659 11.06 -4.32 26.58
CA ILE A 659 11.05 -5.70 27.03
C ILE A 659 12.46 -6.17 27.35
N THR A 660 12.60 -6.94 28.41
CA THR A 660 13.88 -7.62 28.74
C THR A 660 13.85 -9.03 28.17
N ILE A 661 14.88 -9.37 27.42
CA ILE A 661 15.00 -10.68 26.79
C ILE A 661 15.40 -11.70 27.86
N PRO A 662 14.67 -12.82 27.98
CA PRO A 662 15.00 -13.88 28.94
C PRO A 662 16.37 -14.52 28.64
N ASP A 663 16.97 -15.11 29.67
CA ASP A 663 18.18 -15.93 29.51
C ASP A 663 17.94 -17.10 28.54
N SER A 664 18.98 -17.52 27.86
CA SER A 664 19.00 -18.64 26.90
C SER A 664 18.25 -18.41 25.58
N VAL A 665 17.70 -17.21 25.33
CA VAL A 665 17.08 -16.86 24.04
C VAL A 665 18.14 -16.45 23.02
N LEU A 666 19.08 -15.57 23.44
CA LEU A 666 20.14 -15.09 22.58
C LEU A 666 21.44 -15.82 22.87
N LEU A 667 22.12 -16.28 21.85
CA LEU A 667 23.44 -16.89 21.97
C LEU A 667 24.51 -15.81 21.93
N ALA A 668 25.61 -16.03 22.69
CA ALA A 668 26.75 -15.12 22.69
C ALA A 668 27.45 -15.05 21.35
N SER A 669 28.09 -13.90 21.04
CA SER A 669 28.87 -13.66 19.82
C SER A 669 28.08 -13.83 18.52
N ARG A 670 26.78 -13.56 18.52
CA ARG A 670 25.88 -13.70 17.35
C ARG A 670 25.33 -12.35 16.92
N ASN A 671 25.07 -12.21 15.63
CA ASN A 671 24.32 -11.10 15.08
C ASN A 671 22.83 -11.41 15.11
N TYR A 672 22.04 -10.43 15.46
CA TYR A 672 20.59 -10.46 15.49
C TYR A 672 20.02 -9.20 14.89
N PHE A 673 18.76 -9.28 14.52
CA PHE A 673 17.96 -8.18 14.01
C PHE A 673 16.74 -8.01 14.92
N VAL A 674 16.39 -6.80 15.27
CA VAL A 674 15.23 -6.48 16.11
C VAL A 674 14.33 -5.48 15.40
N ARG A 675 13.04 -5.66 15.55
CA ARG A 675 12.00 -4.68 15.22
C ARG A 675 10.95 -4.66 16.32
N ALA A 676 10.27 -3.55 16.44
CA ALA A 676 9.10 -3.40 17.30
C ALA A 676 7.89 -2.99 16.48
N THR A 677 6.72 -3.42 16.88
CA THR A 677 5.44 -3.01 16.31
C THR A 677 4.59 -2.44 17.44
N VAL A 678 4.08 -1.23 17.26
CA VAL A 678 3.08 -0.65 18.17
C VAL A 678 1.70 -0.74 17.54
N ARG A 679 0.71 -1.09 18.34
CA ARG A 679 -0.70 -1.22 17.95
C ARG A 679 -1.57 -0.44 18.93
N PHE A 680 -2.43 0.43 18.42
CA PHE A 680 -3.42 1.17 19.21
C PHE A 680 -4.62 1.48 18.32
N SER A 681 -5.84 1.37 18.85
CA SER A 681 -7.05 1.42 18.04
C SER A 681 -6.95 0.47 16.83
N ASN A 682 -7.12 0.96 15.62
CA ASN A 682 -6.93 0.23 14.37
C ASN A 682 -5.58 0.50 13.68
N VAL A 683 -4.67 1.23 14.36
CA VAL A 683 -3.36 1.62 13.84
C VAL A 683 -2.32 0.57 14.17
N VAL A 684 -1.45 0.24 13.22
CA VAL A 684 -0.30 -0.65 13.38
C VAL A 684 0.92 0.01 12.74
N VAL A 685 1.94 0.30 13.55
CA VAL A 685 3.20 0.90 13.07
C VAL A 685 4.36 0.00 13.46
N THR A 686 5.20 -0.34 12.49
CA THR A 686 6.40 -1.17 12.72
C THR A 686 7.65 -0.30 12.51
N SER A 687 8.63 -0.47 13.40
CA SER A 687 9.91 0.22 13.35
C SER A 687 10.77 -0.25 12.18
N ASP A 688 11.78 0.54 11.84
CA ASP A 688 12.92 0.05 11.08
C ASP A 688 13.62 -1.10 11.84
N ILE A 689 14.33 -1.92 11.07
CA ILE A 689 15.06 -3.07 11.61
C ILE A 689 16.43 -2.61 12.09
N VAL A 690 16.74 -2.90 13.35
CA VAL A 690 18.04 -2.63 13.95
C VAL A 690 18.85 -3.92 14.08
N LYS A 691 20.05 -3.93 13.53
CA LYS A 691 21.02 -5.01 13.68
C LYS A 691 21.89 -4.76 14.91
N PHE A 692 22.11 -5.79 15.70
CA PHE A 692 23.01 -5.76 16.87
C PHE A 692 23.77 -7.09 16.99
N ARG A 693 24.80 -7.09 17.81
CA ARG A 693 25.60 -8.27 18.16
C ARG A 693 25.53 -8.52 19.66
N THR A 694 25.50 -9.80 20.06
CA THR A 694 25.66 -10.18 21.46
C THR A 694 27.14 -10.26 21.85
N GLU A 695 27.43 -9.85 23.08
CA GLU A 695 28.76 -9.97 23.70
C GLU A 695 29.27 -11.41 23.68
N ALA A 696 30.57 -11.55 23.72
CA ALA A 696 31.18 -12.87 23.92
C ALA A 696 30.84 -13.40 25.31
N GLN A 697 30.59 -14.70 25.40
CA GLN A 697 30.34 -15.32 26.67
C GLN A 697 31.58 -15.20 27.57
N GLU A 698 31.44 -14.64 28.76
CA GLU A 698 32.51 -14.67 29.75
C GLU A 698 32.78 -16.14 30.18
N VAL A 699 34.00 -16.58 29.98
CA VAL A 699 34.46 -17.87 30.40
C VAL A 699 35.33 -17.69 31.63
N PRO A 700 34.89 -18.12 32.82
CA PRO A 700 35.67 -17.99 34.06
C PRO A 700 37.01 -18.73 33.98
N VAL A 701 37.98 -18.24 34.76
CA VAL A 701 39.25 -18.95 34.94
C VAL A 701 38.99 -20.25 35.73
N PRO A 702 39.48 -21.43 35.26
CA PRO A 702 39.24 -22.67 35.94
C PRO A 702 39.83 -22.69 37.38
N VAL A 703 39.11 -23.35 38.29
CA VAL A 703 39.58 -23.57 39.66
C VAL A 703 39.88 -25.05 39.83
N ILE A 704 41.19 -25.37 40.08
CA ILE A 704 41.62 -26.77 40.30
C ILE A 704 41.15 -27.23 41.68
N ILE A 705 40.51 -28.42 41.74
CA ILE A 705 40.03 -29.02 42.99
C ILE A 705 40.81 -30.29 43.35
N ALA A 706 41.59 -30.82 42.44
CA ALA A 706 42.52 -31.92 42.65
C ALA A 706 43.67 -31.85 41.62
N PRO A 707 44.91 -32.27 41.94
CA PRO A 707 45.36 -32.69 43.27
C PRO A 707 45.40 -31.54 44.27
N ALA A 708 45.42 -31.86 45.57
CA ALA A 708 45.70 -30.85 46.62
C ALA A 708 47.15 -30.36 46.50
N ASN A 709 47.40 -29.09 46.91
CA ASN A 709 48.71 -28.49 46.83
C ASN A 709 49.69 -29.30 47.77
N GLY A 710 50.83 -29.76 47.22
CA GLY A 710 51.78 -30.58 47.91
C GLY A 710 51.45 -32.10 48.00
N GLN A 711 50.39 -32.57 47.35
CA GLN A 711 49.96 -33.96 47.33
C GLN A 711 51.01 -34.81 46.62
N VAL A 712 51.33 -36.02 47.23
CA VAL A 712 52.19 -37.02 46.60
C VAL A 712 51.31 -38.00 45.79
N VAL A 713 51.67 -38.24 44.53
CA VAL A 713 50.97 -39.10 43.59
C VAL A 713 51.93 -40.08 42.93
N GLY A 714 51.50 -41.31 42.59
CA GLY A 714 52.33 -42.28 41.88
C GLY A 714 52.63 -41.85 40.42
N PRO A 715 53.74 -42.33 39.83
CA PRO A 715 54.06 -42.10 38.40
C PRO A 715 52.91 -42.48 37.45
N GLY A 716 52.45 -41.53 36.63
CA GLY A 716 51.36 -41.77 35.70
C GLY A 716 49.96 -41.86 36.32
N LYS A 717 49.82 -41.61 37.63
CA LYS A 717 48.55 -41.70 38.35
C LYS A 717 47.95 -40.36 38.77
N VAL A 718 48.51 -39.22 38.34
CA VAL A 718 47.96 -37.89 38.68
C VAL A 718 46.61 -37.68 38.00
N ILE A 719 45.60 -37.32 38.79
CA ILE A 719 44.29 -36.91 38.29
C ILE A 719 44.10 -35.44 38.62
N VAL A 720 44.01 -34.60 37.59
CA VAL A 720 43.70 -33.18 37.77
C VAL A 720 42.22 -32.97 37.53
N LYS A 721 41.52 -32.37 38.49
CA LYS A 721 40.10 -32.05 38.40
C LYS A 721 39.92 -30.56 38.66
N TRP A 722 38.93 -29.98 38.00
CA TRP A 722 38.55 -28.58 38.20
C TRP A 722 37.04 -28.42 38.28
N GLN A 723 36.59 -27.30 38.75
CA GLN A 723 35.16 -26.96 38.90
C GLN A 723 34.48 -26.94 37.52
N GLN A 724 33.24 -27.46 37.48
CA GLN A 724 32.42 -27.36 36.27
C GLN A 724 32.12 -25.90 35.91
N GLN A 725 32.31 -25.58 34.66
CA GLN A 725 32.01 -24.24 34.10
C GLN A 725 31.75 -24.31 32.61
N VAL A 726 31.16 -23.28 32.07
CA VAL A 726 30.91 -23.14 30.61
C VAL A 726 32.23 -22.79 29.91
N SER A 727 32.61 -23.59 28.89
CA SER A 727 33.75 -23.35 28.01
C SER A 727 33.60 -24.17 26.74
N SER A 728 34.42 -23.91 25.73
CA SER A 728 34.49 -24.78 24.54
C SER A 728 35.47 -25.93 24.66
N GLY A 729 36.13 -26.09 25.82
CA GLY A 729 37.11 -27.13 26.17
C GLY A 729 38.14 -26.59 27.17
N PHE A 730 39.13 -27.40 27.52
CA PHE A 730 40.17 -27.01 28.48
C PHE A 730 41.56 -27.42 27.99
N GLU A 731 42.57 -26.62 28.30
CA GLU A 731 43.98 -26.96 28.16
C GLU A 731 44.61 -27.15 29.56
N ILE A 732 45.23 -28.30 29.77
CA ILE A 732 45.94 -28.66 31.00
C ILE A 732 47.45 -28.61 30.73
N GLN A 733 48.20 -27.89 31.56
CA GLN A 733 49.64 -27.77 31.45
C GLN A 733 50.32 -28.34 32.69
N TYR A 734 51.27 -29.25 32.48
CA TYR A 734 52.10 -29.83 33.53
C TYR A 734 53.56 -29.45 33.27
N SER A 735 54.29 -29.08 34.29
CA SER A 735 55.71 -28.73 34.19
C SER A 735 56.48 -29.06 35.48
N GLN A 736 57.75 -29.43 35.34
CA GLN A 736 58.70 -29.44 36.48
C GLN A 736 59.37 -28.09 36.68
N ASP A 737 59.01 -27.07 35.92
CA ASP A 737 59.45 -25.71 36.03
C ASP A 737 58.28 -24.83 36.44
N ALA A 738 58.36 -24.19 37.62
CA ALA A 738 57.30 -23.32 38.12
C ALA A 738 56.96 -22.16 37.20
N LYS A 739 57.83 -21.81 36.24
CA LYS A 739 57.60 -20.77 35.21
C LYS A 739 56.93 -21.32 33.94
N PHE A 740 56.64 -22.60 33.85
CA PHE A 740 56.05 -23.26 32.70
C PHE A 740 56.77 -22.96 31.38
N SER A 741 58.10 -23.01 31.36
CA SER A 741 58.88 -22.76 30.15
C SER A 741 58.46 -23.74 29.03
N ALA A 742 58.39 -23.24 27.80
CA ALA A 742 57.79 -23.99 26.69
C ALA A 742 58.42 -25.41 26.46
N ARG A 743 59.74 -25.53 26.68
CA ARG A 743 60.50 -26.82 26.50
C ARG A 743 60.25 -27.83 27.64
N LYS A 744 59.76 -27.36 28.79
CA LYS A 744 59.54 -28.20 29.99
C LYS A 744 58.05 -28.42 30.28
N THR A 745 57.14 -27.85 29.49
CA THR A 745 55.70 -27.90 29.72
C THR A 745 55.06 -28.91 28.81
N LYS A 746 54.36 -29.91 29.38
CA LYS A 746 53.48 -30.83 28.67
C LYS A 746 52.08 -30.23 28.63
N ARG A 747 51.42 -30.26 27.44
CA ARG A 747 50.09 -29.66 27.24
C ARG A 747 49.12 -30.72 26.73
N PHE A 748 47.90 -30.71 27.27
CA PHE A 748 46.83 -31.64 26.93
C PHE A 748 45.56 -30.82 26.74
N GLN A 749 44.72 -31.23 25.78
CA GLN A 749 43.41 -30.64 25.57
C GLN A 749 42.31 -31.66 25.80
N VAL A 750 41.24 -31.22 26.43
CA VAL A 750 40.06 -32.06 26.74
C VAL A 750 38.78 -31.35 26.30
N GLY A 751 37.71 -32.13 26.12
CA GLY A 751 36.43 -31.64 25.61
C GLY A 751 35.67 -30.74 26.62
N VAL A 752 34.58 -30.17 26.16
CA VAL A 752 33.75 -29.19 26.90
C VAL A 752 33.11 -29.80 28.17
N TYR A 753 32.86 -31.10 28.21
CA TYR A 753 32.26 -31.76 29.36
C TYR A 753 33.26 -32.56 30.21
N ASP A 754 34.55 -32.47 29.88
CA ASP A 754 35.59 -33.12 30.61
C ASP A 754 36.13 -32.17 31.67
N TYR A 755 35.86 -32.43 32.94
CA TYR A 755 36.32 -31.64 34.07
C TYR A 755 37.44 -32.29 34.84
N GLN A 756 38.12 -33.28 34.20
CA GLN A 756 39.28 -33.95 34.71
C GLN A 756 40.24 -34.42 33.61
N HIS A 757 41.50 -34.55 33.95
CA HIS A 757 42.51 -35.12 33.10
C HIS A 757 43.38 -36.10 33.88
N VAL A 758 43.61 -37.28 33.31
CA VAL A 758 44.52 -38.27 33.89
C VAL A 758 45.90 -38.12 33.26
N GLY A 759 46.86 -37.70 34.03
CA GLY A 759 48.22 -37.44 33.57
C GLY A 759 49.08 -38.73 33.48
N GLU A 760 48.70 -39.72 32.71
CA GLU A 760 49.45 -41.00 32.52
C GLU A 760 50.89 -40.75 32.05
N GLN A 761 51.14 -39.69 31.30
CA GLN A 761 52.46 -39.31 30.79
C GLN A 761 53.34 -38.55 31.83
N ILE A 762 52.81 -38.33 33.04
CA ILE A 762 53.51 -37.59 34.12
C ILE A 762 54.14 -38.69 35.03
N THR A 763 55.28 -39.23 34.57
CA THR A 763 55.98 -40.40 35.22
C THR A 763 57.29 -40.00 35.84
N ALA A 764 57.92 -38.89 35.51
CA ALA A 764 59.20 -38.44 36.09
C ALA A 764 59.02 -38.03 37.55
N MET A 765 59.87 -38.59 38.42
CA MET A 765 59.85 -38.30 39.87
C MET A 765 60.22 -36.85 40.19
N GLY A 766 59.70 -36.36 41.32
CA GLY A 766 59.97 -35.00 41.82
C GLY A 766 58.78 -34.03 41.72
N THR A 767 59.04 -32.77 42.00
CA THR A 767 58.02 -31.71 42.07
C THR A 767 57.48 -31.36 40.68
N TRP A 768 56.19 -31.37 40.55
CA TRP A 768 55.47 -30.94 39.36
C TRP A 768 54.48 -29.80 39.69
N TYR A 769 54.26 -28.97 38.68
CA TYR A 769 53.29 -27.89 38.69
C TYR A 769 52.22 -28.14 37.66
N VAL A 770 50.95 -27.85 37.97
CA VAL A 770 49.84 -27.95 37.03
C VAL A 770 48.97 -26.73 37.08
N ARG A 771 48.51 -26.32 35.90
CA ARG A 771 47.50 -25.27 35.71
C ARG A 771 46.54 -25.65 34.60
N VAL A 772 45.33 -25.13 34.63
CA VAL A 772 44.27 -25.36 33.68
C VAL A 772 43.77 -24.01 33.13
N MET A 773 43.51 -23.99 31.83
CA MET A 773 42.91 -22.84 31.13
C MET A 773 41.67 -23.32 30.41
N ALA A 774 40.62 -22.52 30.41
CA ALA A 774 39.41 -22.78 29.61
C ALA A 774 39.56 -22.17 28.21
N MET A 775 39.01 -22.88 27.21
CA MET A 775 38.96 -22.39 25.84
C MET A 775 37.77 -21.45 25.69
N LYS A 776 37.98 -20.26 25.06
CA LYS A 776 36.98 -19.28 24.74
C LYS A 776 37.16 -18.77 23.33
N GLU A 777 36.20 -18.03 22.83
CA GLU A 777 36.35 -17.34 21.54
C GLU A 777 37.59 -16.41 21.56
N GLY A 778 38.47 -16.58 20.60
CA GLY A 778 39.74 -15.82 20.50
C GLY A 778 40.92 -16.37 21.32
N GLY A 779 40.81 -17.55 21.99
CA GLY A 779 41.94 -18.15 22.66
C GLY A 779 41.64 -18.88 24.00
N LEU A 780 42.52 -18.71 24.94
CA LEU A 780 42.45 -19.34 26.29
C LEU A 780 42.17 -18.23 27.34
N THR A 781 41.57 -18.63 28.46
CA THR A 781 41.51 -17.78 29.67
C THR A 781 42.90 -17.55 30.25
N GLU A 782 43.02 -16.66 31.19
CA GLU A 782 44.17 -16.67 32.08
C GLU A 782 44.28 -18.06 32.76
N PRO A 783 45.50 -18.54 33.08
CA PRO A 783 45.68 -19.80 33.77
C PRO A 783 45.05 -19.79 35.16
N SER A 784 44.56 -20.95 35.60
CA SER A 784 44.21 -21.17 36.99
C SER A 784 45.39 -20.91 37.94
N GLU A 785 45.13 -20.77 39.21
CA GLU A 785 46.19 -20.89 40.21
C GLU A 785 47.00 -22.19 40.01
N VAL A 786 48.30 -22.05 40.17
CA VAL A 786 49.23 -23.21 40.01
C VAL A 786 49.14 -24.11 41.22
N VAL A 787 48.81 -25.39 40.96
CA VAL A 787 48.88 -26.40 42.01
C VAL A 787 50.19 -27.16 41.89
N THR A 788 50.89 -27.32 43.03
CA THR A 788 52.12 -28.07 43.12
C THR A 788 51.84 -29.50 43.67
N PHE A 789 52.44 -30.51 43.09
CA PHE A 789 52.33 -31.88 43.58
C PHE A 789 53.67 -32.62 43.40
N GLU A 790 53.86 -33.74 44.12
CA GLU A 790 55.06 -34.51 44.05
C GLU A 790 54.75 -35.82 43.34
N VAL A 791 55.55 -36.23 42.34
CA VAL A 791 55.50 -37.61 41.82
C VAL A 791 56.56 -38.42 42.55
N GLY A 792 56.08 -39.36 43.32
CA GLY A 792 56.91 -40.17 44.20
C GLY A 792 56.44 -41.61 44.26
N ASP A 793 57.25 -42.45 45.01
CA ASP A 793 56.88 -43.84 45.22
C ASP A 793 55.77 -43.89 46.28
N THR A 794 54.59 -44.33 45.86
CA THR A 794 53.39 -44.47 46.70
C THR A 794 53.26 -45.96 47.25
N SER A 795 54.33 -46.75 47.23
CA SER A 795 54.30 -48.14 47.79
C SER A 795 54.09 -48.09 49.32
N GLY A 796 52.82 -48.03 49.74
CA GLY A 796 52.45 -48.05 51.13
C GLY A 796 51.11 -47.42 51.53
N PHE A 797 50.43 -46.71 50.69
CA PHE A 797 49.12 -46.15 51.05
C PHE A 797 48.13 -46.22 49.88
N GLU A 798 47.25 -47.19 49.92
CA GLU A 798 45.97 -47.12 49.21
C GLU A 798 44.96 -46.45 50.14
N ASP A 799 44.84 -45.12 49.99
CA ASP A 799 43.65 -44.42 50.46
C ASP A 799 43.22 -43.37 49.41
N LEU A 800 42.44 -43.90 48.53
CA LEU A 800 41.72 -43.03 47.59
C LEU A 800 40.43 -42.47 48.23
N TYR A 801 40.58 -41.52 49.16
CA TYR A 801 39.42 -40.69 49.59
C TYR A 801 39.49 -39.33 49.02
N ILE A 802 38.65 -39.10 48.06
CA ILE A 802 38.31 -37.73 47.56
C ILE A 802 36.91 -37.41 48.06
N ASN A 803 36.79 -36.43 48.97
CA ASN A 803 35.59 -35.93 49.63
C ASN A 803 34.26 -36.20 48.90
N GLY A 804 33.51 -37.21 49.32
CA GLY A 804 32.08 -37.41 49.04
C GLY A 804 31.63 -37.78 47.61
N LEU A 805 32.58 -37.88 46.66
CA LEU A 805 32.23 -38.21 45.28
C LEU A 805 32.36 -39.75 45.07
N PRO A 806 31.44 -40.38 44.33
CA PRO A 806 31.50 -41.80 44.03
C PRO A 806 32.70 -42.14 43.14
N ILE A 807 33.49 -43.13 43.53
CA ILE A 807 34.62 -43.64 42.73
C ILE A 807 34.17 -44.86 41.95
N LYS A 808 34.41 -44.84 40.64
CA LYS A 808 34.15 -46.01 39.78
C LYS A 808 35.43 -46.84 39.65
N ALA A 809 35.39 -48.08 40.05
CA ALA A 809 36.50 -49.09 39.96
C ALA A 809 36.07 -50.27 39.11
N ILE A 810 37.04 -50.98 38.54
CA ILE A 810 36.80 -52.31 37.91
C ILE A 810 37.47 -53.34 38.80
N GLU A 811 36.67 -54.20 39.39
CA GLU A 811 37.12 -55.32 40.20
C GLU A 811 36.64 -56.64 39.57
N ASP A 812 37.53 -57.55 39.35
CA ASP A 812 37.21 -58.83 38.67
C ASP A 812 36.43 -58.69 37.37
N GLY A 813 36.77 -57.69 36.58
CA GLY A 813 36.11 -57.42 35.32
C GLY A 813 34.71 -56.76 35.44
N ARG A 814 34.29 -56.38 36.64
CA ARG A 814 32.99 -55.71 36.90
C ARG A 814 33.18 -54.30 37.39
N VAL A 815 32.31 -53.41 36.91
CA VAL A 815 32.28 -52.01 37.34
C VAL A 815 31.60 -51.91 38.71
N VAL A 816 32.32 -51.36 39.71
CA VAL A 816 31.79 -51.05 41.04
C VAL A 816 31.94 -49.57 41.34
N ILE A 817 31.06 -49.03 42.15
CA ILE A 817 31.05 -47.63 42.55
C ILE A 817 31.23 -47.54 44.06
N TYR A 818 32.26 -46.90 44.53
CA TYR A 818 32.46 -46.59 45.94
C TYR A 818 31.96 -45.19 46.26
N ARG A 819 31.09 -45.02 47.26
CA ARG A 819 30.61 -43.76 47.79
C ARG A 819 30.64 -43.80 49.32
N ASN A 820 31.38 -42.86 49.92
CA ASN A 820 31.55 -42.78 51.37
C ASN A 820 32.01 -44.11 52.03
N GLY A 821 32.90 -44.81 51.35
CA GLY A 821 33.41 -46.13 51.88
C GLY A 821 32.48 -47.32 51.66
N ILE A 822 31.31 -47.14 51.07
CA ILE A 822 30.35 -48.23 50.77
C ILE A 822 30.50 -48.62 49.31
N ARG A 823 30.54 -49.89 49.04
CA ARG A 823 30.66 -50.52 47.72
C ARG A 823 29.25 -50.74 47.12
N TYR A 824 29.01 -50.22 45.89
CA TYR A 824 27.77 -50.38 45.14
C TYR A 824 28.01 -51.04 43.81
N THR A 825 27.06 -51.83 43.36
CA THR A 825 27.02 -52.32 41.98
C THR A 825 26.59 -51.22 41.04
N VAL A 826 26.69 -51.39 39.72
CA VAL A 826 26.19 -50.47 38.70
C VAL A 826 24.71 -50.18 38.86
N LEU A 827 23.94 -51.04 39.51
CA LEU A 827 22.53 -50.89 39.83
C LEU A 827 22.24 -50.11 41.13
N GLY A 828 23.30 -49.65 41.83
CA GLY A 828 23.14 -48.89 43.08
C GLY A 828 22.86 -49.78 44.31
N ILE A 829 23.04 -51.10 44.23
CA ILE A 829 22.82 -51.98 45.33
C ILE A 829 24.15 -52.12 46.16
N THR A 830 24.07 -51.95 47.50
CA THR A 830 25.19 -52.18 48.40
C THR A 830 25.55 -53.65 48.36
N THR A 831 26.85 -53.99 48.33
CA THR A 831 27.37 -55.34 48.48
C THR A 831 28.34 -55.36 49.63
N ASP A 832 28.18 -56.27 50.54
CA ASP A 832 29.05 -56.50 51.72
C ASP A 832 30.52 -56.63 51.32
#